data_0c03735ef56f203e0357670a7eae3c26
#
_entry.id   0c03735ef56f203e0357670a7eae3c26
#
_cell.length_a   1.000
_cell.length_b   1.000
_cell.length_c   1.000
_cell.angle_alpha   90.00
_cell.angle_beta   90.00
_cell.angle_gamma   90.00
#
_symmetry.space_group_name_H-M   'P 1'
#
loop_
_entity.id
_entity.type
_entity.pdbx_description
1 polymer ?
#
loop_
_entity_poly.entity_id
_entity_poly.type
_entity_poly.pdbx_seq_one_letter_code
_entity_poly.pdbx_strand_id
1 'polypeptide(L)'
;MLRKAREVFGIGAVDASPSRTSESEAAALCHTYEDLGLGFFWSTDAEGRLTYLSPGAHALLVGDGTATGQTFLELFLKSGNESEGERTLPFAFARKGRFEKITVRSERGDSETLWWAISGEPITHRGEFAGFRGHCEDITGERRSAEESSHMAMHDALTGLLNRRRMSQLLERTLTQCTQQRSPCAIMLIDLDRFKQVNDTLGHAAGDALLKQVAARLVRVVGDKEKVSRLGGDEFQVIMPGVEDRGVLGDMATSIITSISQPYTIDGSRCLIGASVGVAVSPFDGEDSDSLVRNADLALYAAKGGGRGRFRFFSADLLKAAADRRLLEEDLHDALQRDELEIHYQPVVRAADNHVVGVEALVRWNHPDHGPVSPARFIPIAEESNLIKGIGEWVLRRACEQVAAWPGGLRVAVNVSPVQFADDGFPALVASALANSGIEPERLELEITESVFLQEGGATNERFKALKGLGVRLALDDFGTGYSSLGYLKTAPFDKIKIDQSFVRGATEAGSRNRAIIAAIVALAQALEMDTTAEGVESFDQFDLMKGLNVTLVQGYIYSHPIPNDQFVQKLNEGDWIIEPSGPAFQRHDRQAMFRRIGAIHDNHYYPVVLRNLSVSGALIEGLVDVPVGAEFVIDLGEGQLAVARVRRSRKRQQGLEFEQALVPDGNGGLCTRHRASPYQLAAAGLPQSPRGEGGQPVGPHLIGGGEDGKASMPAFAMASDWKGANLRVDP
;
A
#
# COMPACT_ATOMS: atom_id res chain seq x y z
N MET A 1 38.91 -35.86 -3.93
CA MET A 1 38.49 -37.23 -3.56
C MET A 1 39.57 -37.99 -2.76
N LEU A 2 40.79 -38.22 -3.23
CA LEU A 2 41.86 -38.88 -2.45
C LEU A 2 42.14 -38.24 -1.07
N ARG A 3 41.90 -36.94 -0.88
CA ARG A 3 42.09 -36.24 0.39
C ARG A 3 41.01 -36.59 1.42
N LYS A 4 39.75 -36.74 1.00
CA LYS A 4 38.61 -37.14 1.86
C LYS A 4 38.69 -38.62 2.26
N ALA A 5 39.14 -39.49 1.34
CA ALA A 5 39.38 -40.90 1.67
C ALA A 5 40.48 -41.07 2.71
N ARG A 6 41.53 -40.25 2.66
CA ARG A 6 42.60 -40.25 3.68
C ARG A 6 42.13 -39.79 5.06
N GLU A 7 41.17 -38.82 5.13
CA GLU A 7 40.63 -38.35 6.40
C GLU A 7 39.68 -39.37 7.06
N VAL A 8 38.94 -40.13 6.26
CA VAL A 8 37.96 -41.11 6.77
C VAL A 8 38.65 -42.42 7.24
N PHE A 9 39.75 -42.79 6.63
CA PHE A 9 40.42 -44.09 6.93
C PHE A 9 41.68 -43.96 7.78
N GLY A 10 42.05 -42.77 8.29
CA GLY A 10 43.16 -42.59 9.24
C GLY A 10 44.53 -43.10 8.77
N ILE A 11 44.76 -43.14 7.44
CA ILE A 11 46.01 -43.69 6.87
C ILE A 11 47.07 -42.61 6.91
N GLY A 12 47.97 -42.72 7.88
CA GLY A 12 49.23 -41.95 7.95
C GLY A 12 50.10 -42.20 6.70
N ALA A 13 50.88 -41.17 6.34
CA ALA A 13 51.80 -41.26 5.20
C ALA A 13 52.75 -42.43 5.40
N VAL A 14 52.52 -43.51 4.66
CA VAL A 14 53.51 -44.58 4.45
C VAL A 14 54.05 -44.38 3.04
N ASP A 15 55.37 -44.05 2.95
CA ASP A 15 56.17 -44.18 1.75
C ASP A 15 56.16 -45.64 1.30
N ALA A 16 55.29 -45.96 0.33
CA ALA A 16 55.31 -47.24 -0.34
C ALA A 16 55.15 -47.04 -1.84
N SER A 17 56.17 -47.47 -2.58
CA SER A 17 56.05 -47.78 -4.00
C SER A 17 54.80 -48.62 -4.25
N PRO A 18 54.05 -48.42 -5.41
CA PRO A 18 52.78 -49.09 -5.64
C PRO A 18 52.98 -50.61 -5.70
N SER A 19 52.67 -51.29 -4.58
CA SER A 19 52.48 -52.73 -4.57
C SER A 19 51.30 -53.07 -5.47
N ARG A 20 51.46 -54.00 -6.41
CA ARG A 20 50.31 -54.53 -7.18
C ARG A 20 49.34 -55.15 -6.19
N THR A 21 48.23 -54.46 -5.99
CA THR A 21 47.05 -55.00 -5.27
C THR A 21 46.65 -56.32 -5.95
N SER A 22 46.43 -57.37 -5.16
CA SER A 22 45.93 -58.63 -5.71
C SER A 22 44.57 -58.39 -6.37
N GLU A 23 44.25 -59.12 -7.44
CA GLU A 23 42.94 -59.03 -8.10
C GLU A 23 41.78 -59.15 -7.12
N SER A 24 41.94 -59.92 -6.05
CA SER A 24 40.98 -60.10 -4.98
C SER A 24 40.75 -58.81 -4.13
N GLU A 25 41.86 -58.08 -3.83
CA GLU A 25 41.76 -56.81 -3.08
C GLU A 25 41.12 -55.67 -3.93
N ALA A 26 41.43 -55.61 -5.22
CA ALA A 26 40.86 -54.68 -6.14
C ALA A 26 39.35 -54.92 -6.31
N ALA A 27 38.90 -56.17 -6.41
CA ALA A 27 37.49 -56.55 -6.45
C ALA A 27 36.77 -56.18 -5.15
N ALA A 28 37.39 -56.43 -4.00
CA ALA A 28 36.80 -56.07 -2.68
C ALA A 28 36.67 -54.57 -2.53
N LEU A 29 37.60 -53.75 -3.01
CA LEU A 29 37.50 -52.28 -3.00
C LEU A 29 36.39 -51.79 -3.91
N CYS A 30 36.20 -52.38 -5.09
CA CYS A 30 35.08 -52.05 -5.98
C CYS A 30 33.72 -52.36 -5.31
N HIS A 31 33.58 -53.53 -4.69
CA HIS A 31 32.36 -53.87 -3.96
C HIS A 31 32.08 -52.91 -2.79
N THR A 32 33.12 -52.58 -2.01
CA THR A 32 32.99 -51.62 -0.91
C THR A 32 32.56 -50.24 -1.42
N TYR A 33 33.07 -49.81 -2.56
CA TYR A 33 32.70 -48.53 -3.20
C TYR A 33 31.23 -48.53 -3.63
N GLU A 34 30.73 -49.62 -4.19
CA GLU A 34 29.32 -49.80 -4.56
C GLU A 34 28.39 -49.91 -3.32
N ASP A 35 28.79 -50.67 -2.31
CA ASP A 35 28.02 -50.84 -1.09
C ASP A 35 27.87 -49.54 -0.29
N LEU A 36 28.86 -48.64 -0.40
CA LEU A 36 28.80 -47.29 0.16
C LEU A 36 27.97 -46.31 -0.69
N GLY A 37 27.42 -46.75 -1.83
CA GLY A 37 26.63 -45.90 -2.74
C GLY A 37 27.43 -44.77 -3.41
N LEU A 38 28.76 -44.91 -3.48
CA LEU A 38 29.67 -43.90 -4.06
C LEU A 38 29.71 -43.91 -5.58
N GLY A 39 29.18 -44.98 -6.21
CA GLY A 39 29.07 -45.12 -7.66
C GLY A 39 29.09 -46.57 -8.09
N PHE A 40 28.96 -46.80 -9.38
CA PHE A 40 28.82 -48.09 -10.02
C PHE A 40 29.81 -48.23 -11.17
N PHE A 41 30.20 -49.45 -11.48
CA PHE A 41 31.17 -49.76 -12.56
C PHE A 41 30.47 -50.40 -13.78
N TRP A 42 31.04 -50.11 -14.94
CA TRP A 42 30.53 -50.65 -16.21
C TRP A 42 31.67 -50.87 -17.20
N SER A 43 31.46 -51.78 -18.12
CA SER A 43 32.34 -51.97 -19.30
C SER A 43 31.52 -52.35 -20.54
N THR A 44 32.10 -52.04 -21.73
CA THR A 44 31.51 -52.36 -23.02
C THR A 44 32.50 -53.06 -23.92
N ASP A 45 31.99 -53.69 -24.97
CA ASP A 45 32.79 -54.15 -26.13
C ASP A 45 33.09 -52.98 -27.09
N ALA A 46 33.75 -53.30 -28.21
CA ALA A 46 34.13 -52.33 -29.24
C ALA A 46 32.89 -51.70 -29.95
N GLU A 47 31.76 -52.35 -29.94
CA GLU A 47 30.47 -51.93 -30.50
C GLU A 47 29.63 -51.13 -29.49
N GLY A 48 30.14 -50.96 -28.25
CA GLY A 48 29.45 -50.24 -27.20
C GLY A 48 28.37 -51.02 -26.46
N ARG A 49 28.36 -52.35 -26.59
CA ARG A 49 27.47 -53.24 -25.86
C ARG A 49 28.03 -53.56 -24.49
N LEU A 50 27.17 -53.60 -23.49
CA LEU A 50 27.54 -53.91 -22.13
C LEU A 50 28.15 -55.32 -22.02
N THR A 51 29.35 -55.38 -21.50
CA THR A 51 30.04 -56.63 -21.11
C THR A 51 30.01 -56.80 -19.60
N TYR A 52 29.93 -55.72 -18.85
CA TYR A 52 29.77 -55.71 -17.40
C TYR A 52 28.98 -54.50 -16.96
N LEU A 53 28.10 -54.71 -15.99
CA LEU A 53 27.42 -53.66 -15.24
C LEU A 53 27.31 -54.16 -13.81
N SER A 54 27.73 -53.34 -12.85
CA SER A 54 27.72 -53.74 -11.44
C SER A 54 26.27 -53.99 -10.93
N PRO A 55 26.10 -54.91 -9.95
CA PRO A 55 24.76 -55.35 -9.49
C PRO A 55 23.83 -54.18 -9.06
N GLY A 56 24.40 -53.18 -8.36
CA GLY A 56 23.62 -52.00 -7.94
C GLY A 56 23.13 -51.15 -9.10
N ALA A 57 23.99 -50.88 -10.11
CA ALA A 57 23.61 -50.20 -11.32
C ALA A 57 22.59 -51.02 -12.15
N HIS A 58 22.76 -52.32 -12.21
CA HIS A 58 21.82 -53.21 -12.88
C HIS A 58 20.41 -53.10 -12.28
N ALA A 59 20.27 -53.14 -10.97
CA ALA A 59 18.99 -53.01 -10.28
C ALA A 59 18.33 -51.66 -10.53
N LEU A 60 19.09 -50.58 -10.66
CA LEU A 60 18.59 -49.21 -10.86
C LEU A 60 18.27 -48.93 -12.34
N LEU A 61 19.10 -49.38 -13.28
CA LEU A 61 19.00 -49.01 -14.70
C LEU A 61 18.22 -50.03 -15.56
N VAL A 62 18.30 -51.31 -15.20
CA VAL A 62 17.77 -52.43 -16.01
C VAL A 62 16.57 -53.13 -15.33
N GLY A 63 16.58 -53.19 -13.97
CA GLY A 63 15.60 -53.94 -13.20
C GLY A 63 15.76 -55.47 -13.37
N ASP A 64 14.65 -56.18 -13.65
CA ASP A 64 14.64 -57.66 -13.76
C ASP A 64 15.14 -58.18 -15.13
N GLY A 65 15.59 -57.29 -16.01
CA GLY A 65 16.10 -57.64 -17.33
C GLY A 65 17.57 -58.13 -17.34
N THR A 66 18.10 -58.48 -18.49
CA THR A 66 19.54 -58.76 -18.69
C THR A 66 20.24 -57.56 -19.31
N ALA A 67 21.29 -57.04 -18.66
CA ALA A 67 22.05 -55.89 -19.15
C ALA A 67 23.09 -56.28 -20.20
N THR A 68 23.62 -57.48 -20.10
CA THR A 68 24.72 -57.94 -20.97
C THR A 68 24.27 -58.05 -22.43
N GLY A 69 24.99 -57.37 -23.32
CA GLY A 69 24.66 -57.32 -24.75
C GLY A 69 23.75 -56.18 -25.19
N GLN A 70 23.17 -55.39 -24.24
CA GLN A 70 22.44 -54.15 -24.57
C GLN A 70 23.46 -53.03 -24.87
N THR A 71 23.05 -52.10 -25.72
CA THR A 71 23.87 -50.92 -26.02
C THR A 71 23.87 -49.97 -24.79
N PHE A 72 25.04 -49.64 -24.26
CA PHE A 72 25.17 -48.81 -23.07
C PHE A 72 24.44 -47.46 -23.20
N LEU A 73 24.49 -46.87 -24.39
CA LEU A 73 23.83 -45.60 -24.68
C LEU A 73 22.31 -45.68 -24.55
N GLU A 74 21.72 -46.84 -24.85
CA GLU A 74 20.24 -47.02 -24.80
C GLU A 74 19.67 -46.96 -23.38
N LEU A 75 20.52 -47.16 -22.35
CA LEU A 75 20.10 -47.01 -20.94
C LEU A 75 19.83 -45.57 -20.55
N PHE A 76 20.38 -44.60 -21.29
CA PHE A 76 20.33 -43.18 -20.97
C PHE A 76 19.64 -42.33 -22.03
N LEU A 77 19.47 -42.84 -23.24
CA LEU A 77 18.88 -42.12 -24.37
C LEU A 77 17.42 -42.55 -24.57
N LYS A 78 16.47 -42.04 -23.79
CA LYS A 78 15.03 -42.22 -24.04
C LYS A 78 14.38 -40.89 -24.38
N SER A 79 13.48 -40.95 -25.36
CA SER A 79 12.80 -39.87 -26.08
C SER A 79 12.37 -38.64 -25.28
N GLY A 80 12.65 -37.45 -25.78
CA GLY A 80 12.13 -36.13 -25.37
C GLY A 80 13.24 -35.24 -24.85
N ASN A 81 13.24 -33.98 -25.06
CA ASN A 81 14.21 -32.93 -24.67
C ASN A 81 15.58 -33.40 -24.23
N GLU A 82 16.43 -33.68 -25.20
CA GLU A 82 17.83 -34.14 -24.95
C GLU A 82 18.63 -33.09 -24.17
N SER A 83 19.18 -33.44 -23.01
CA SER A 83 20.13 -32.61 -22.28
C SER A 83 21.46 -32.48 -23.05
N GLU A 84 22.27 -31.45 -22.75
CA GLU A 84 23.57 -31.24 -23.38
C GLU A 84 24.48 -32.47 -23.20
N GLY A 85 24.40 -33.15 -22.04
CA GLY A 85 25.12 -34.38 -21.76
C GLY A 85 24.68 -35.59 -22.58
N GLU A 86 23.37 -35.69 -22.89
CA GLU A 86 22.82 -36.77 -23.72
C GLU A 86 23.30 -36.70 -25.17
N ARG A 87 23.58 -35.51 -25.68
CA ARG A 87 24.25 -35.33 -26.99
C ARG A 87 25.73 -35.59 -26.92
N THR A 88 26.36 -35.29 -25.79
CA THR A 88 27.82 -35.38 -25.60
C THR A 88 28.27 -36.82 -25.41
N LEU A 89 27.51 -37.69 -24.74
CA LEU A 89 27.89 -39.08 -24.48
C LEU A 89 28.09 -39.92 -25.76
N PRO A 90 27.18 -39.92 -26.76
CA PRO A 90 27.39 -40.58 -28.05
C PRO A 90 28.63 -40.07 -28.79
N PHE A 91 28.87 -38.76 -28.73
CA PHE A 91 30.07 -38.16 -29.33
C PHE A 91 31.35 -38.61 -28.66
N ALA A 92 31.36 -38.72 -27.33
CA ALA A 92 32.50 -39.21 -26.56
C ALA A 92 32.81 -40.67 -26.92
N PHE A 93 31.79 -41.53 -27.06
CA PHE A 93 31.94 -42.91 -27.53
C PHE A 93 32.49 -42.98 -28.95
N ALA A 94 32.01 -42.14 -29.87
CA ALA A 94 32.46 -42.08 -31.25
C ALA A 94 33.93 -41.69 -31.39
N ARG A 95 34.44 -40.80 -30.50
CA ARG A 95 35.84 -40.35 -30.47
C ARG A 95 36.80 -41.39 -29.89
N LYS A 96 36.28 -42.46 -29.29
CA LYS A 96 37.10 -43.51 -28.61
C LYS A 96 38.14 -42.95 -27.63
N GLY A 97 37.80 -41.79 -27.00
CA GLY A 97 38.66 -41.10 -26.08
C GLY A 97 38.16 -41.18 -24.64
N ARG A 98 39.01 -40.80 -23.69
CA ARG A 98 38.63 -40.66 -22.28
C ARG A 98 37.61 -39.51 -22.13
N PHE A 99 36.62 -39.71 -21.29
CA PHE A 99 35.66 -38.70 -20.90
C PHE A 99 35.35 -38.77 -19.40
N GLU A 100 35.01 -37.61 -18.81
CA GLU A 100 34.77 -37.49 -17.37
C GLU A 100 33.46 -36.72 -17.11
N LYS A 101 32.67 -37.23 -16.15
CA LYS A 101 31.49 -36.59 -15.58
C LYS A 101 30.47 -36.05 -16.59
N ILE A 102 30.21 -36.80 -17.67
CA ILE A 102 29.11 -36.50 -18.57
C ILE A 102 27.81 -36.78 -17.84
N THR A 103 26.98 -35.76 -17.70
CA THR A 103 25.67 -35.84 -17.00
C THR A 103 24.62 -36.31 -17.98
N VAL A 104 23.94 -37.40 -17.65
CA VAL A 104 22.82 -37.98 -18.41
C VAL A 104 21.69 -38.38 -17.49
N ARG A 105 20.52 -38.64 -18.05
CA ARG A 105 19.35 -39.12 -17.30
C ARG A 105 18.90 -40.49 -17.75
N SER A 106 18.28 -41.23 -16.86
CA SER A 106 17.56 -42.47 -17.15
C SER A 106 16.17 -42.42 -16.54
N GLU A 107 15.22 -43.13 -17.11
CA GLU A 107 13.88 -43.30 -16.57
C GLU A 107 13.75 -44.68 -15.93
N ARG A 108 13.32 -44.74 -14.68
CA ARG A 108 12.96 -45.96 -13.99
C ARG A 108 11.46 -46.16 -14.04
N GLY A 109 10.98 -47.21 -14.72
CA GLY A 109 9.56 -47.69 -14.68
C GLY A 109 8.51 -46.56 -14.67
N ASP A 110 7.80 -46.41 -13.59
CA ASP A 110 6.68 -45.46 -13.44
C ASP A 110 7.10 -44.01 -13.16
N SER A 111 7.93 -43.39 -14.03
CA SER A 111 8.12 -41.93 -14.08
C SER A 111 9.16 -41.29 -13.15
N GLU A 112 10.04 -42.05 -12.50
CA GLU A 112 11.14 -41.44 -11.73
C GLU A 112 12.38 -41.23 -12.63
N THR A 113 12.75 -39.94 -12.82
CA THR A 113 13.97 -39.56 -13.55
C THR A 113 15.17 -39.61 -12.62
N LEU A 114 16.17 -40.43 -12.96
CA LEU A 114 17.46 -40.51 -12.27
C LEU A 114 18.53 -39.79 -13.09
N TRP A 115 19.44 -39.10 -12.40
CA TRP A 115 20.54 -38.36 -13.00
C TRP A 115 21.87 -39.03 -12.68
N TRP A 116 22.69 -39.20 -13.70
CA TRP A 116 23.96 -39.92 -13.62
C TRP A 116 25.11 -39.05 -14.11
N ALA A 117 26.23 -39.10 -13.43
CA ALA A 117 27.52 -38.59 -13.90
C ALA A 117 28.36 -39.77 -14.39
N ILE A 118 28.62 -39.84 -15.69
CA ILE A 118 29.32 -40.97 -16.33
C ILE A 118 30.72 -40.55 -16.69
N SER A 119 31.71 -41.42 -16.33
CA SER A 119 33.09 -41.28 -16.71
C SER A 119 33.59 -42.60 -17.33
N GLY A 120 34.41 -42.51 -18.36
CA GLY A 120 34.91 -43.70 -19.04
C GLY A 120 36.24 -43.49 -19.72
N GLU A 121 37.00 -44.57 -19.81
CA GLU A 121 38.28 -44.63 -20.54
C GLU A 121 38.28 -45.78 -21.56
N PRO A 122 38.94 -45.62 -22.72
CA PRO A 122 38.98 -46.66 -23.73
C PRO A 122 39.88 -47.85 -23.27
N ILE A 123 39.40 -49.04 -23.57
CA ILE A 123 40.15 -50.27 -23.42
C ILE A 123 40.85 -50.59 -24.75
N THR A 124 42.13 -50.84 -24.72
CA THR A 124 42.88 -51.27 -25.89
C THR A 124 43.44 -52.65 -25.69
N HIS A 125 43.32 -53.53 -26.69
CA HIS A 125 43.92 -54.85 -26.70
C HIS A 125 44.87 -54.98 -27.93
N ARG A 126 46.13 -55.18 -27.71
CA ARG A 126 47.17 -55.22 -28.76
C ARG A 126 47.22 -53.98 -29.67
N GLY A 127 46.87 -52.83 -29.12
CA GLY A 127 46.86 -51.56 -29.86
C GLY A 127 45.54 -51.26 -30.59
N GLU A 128 44.57 -52.17 -30.62
CA GLU A 128 43.20 -51.94 -31.18
C GLU A 128 42.23 -51.62 -30.10
N PHE A 129 41.20 -50.75 -30.43
CA PHE A 129 40.15 -50.39 -29.51
C PHE A 129 39.25 -51.61 -29.26
N ALA A 130 39.07 -51.97 -27.98
CA ALA A 130 38.32 -53.12 -27.53
C ALA A 130 37.03 -52.76 -26.76
N GLY A 131 36.77 -51.50 -26.49
CA GLY A 131 35.62 -51.04 -25.77
C GLY A 131 35.94 -49.93 -24.77
N PHE A 132 35.03 -49.69 -23.84
CA PHE A 132 35.17 -48.73 -22.75
C PHE A 132 35.04 -49.42 -21.39
N ARG A 133 35.68 -48.89 -20.38
CA ARG A 133 35.38 -49.15 -18.97
C ARG A 133 35.24 -47.84 -18.21
N GLY A 134 34.39 -47.82 -17.21
CA GLY A 134 34.17 -46.61 -16.45
C GLY A 134 33.37 -46.81 -15.19
N HIS A 135 32.99 -45.70 -14.62
CA HIS A 135 32.07 -45.66 -13.49
C HIS A 135 30.96 -44.65 -13.78
N CYS A 136 29.83 -44.85 -13.14
CA CYS A 136 28.71 -43.90 -13.07
C CYS A 136 28.34 -43.64 -11.61
N GLU A 137 27.96 -42.43 -11.34
CA GLU A 137 27.59 -41.93 -10.01
C GLU A 137 26.14 -41.42 -10.08
N ASP A 138 25.30 -41.84 -9.15
CA ASP A 138 23.92 -41.29 -9.03
C ASP A 138 24.00 -39.93 -8.39
N ILE A 139 23.72 -38.89 -9.16
CA ILE A 139 23.73 -37.50 -8.74
C ILE A 139 22.30 -36.93 -8.56
N THR A 140 21.28 -37.81 -8.53
CA THR A 140 19.87 -37.41 -8.44
C THR A 140 19.60 -36.61 -7.17
N GLY A 141 20.14 -37.07 -6.03
CA GLY A 141 20.00 -36.37 -4.75
C GLY A 141 20.66 -34.99 -4.74
N GLU A 142 21.90 -34.91 -5.29
CA GLU A 142 22.64 -33.65 -5.39
C GLU A 142 21.90 -32.65 -6.30
N ARG A 143 21.37 -33.11 -7.43
CA ARG A 143 20.60 -32.29 -8.36
C ARG A 143 19.32 -31.80 -7.76
N ARG A 144 18.52 -32.67 -7.13
CA ARG A 144 17.28 -32.27 -6.44
C ARG A 144 17.58 -31.24 -5.36
N SER A 145 18.58 -31.48 -4.51
CA SER A 145 19.00 -30.51 -3.50
C SER A 145 19.45 -29.15 -4.08
N ALA A 146 20.17 -29.20 -5.21
CA ALA A 146 20.60 -27.99 -5.91
C ALA A 146 19.42 -27.25 -6.55
N GLU A 147 18.48 -27.97 -7.15
CA GLU A 147 17.24 -27.41 -7.71
C GLU A 147 16.33 -26.83 -6.62
N GLU A 148 16.15 -27.57 -5.51
CA GLU A 148 15.40 -27.10 -4.34
C GLU A 148 16.06 -25.86 -3.71
N SER A 149 17.39 -25.89 -3.55
CA SER A 149 18.14 -24.73 -3.06
C SER A 149 18.04 -23.53 -3.98
N SER A 150 18.08 -23.76 -5.30
CA SER A 150 17.88 -22.70 -6.31
C SER A 150 16.46 -22.17 -6.28
N HIS A 151 15.46 -23.05 -6.13
CA HIS A 151 14.06 -22.65 -6.00
C HIS A 151 13.83 -21.83 -4.74
N MET A 152 14.35 -22.30 -3.58
CA MET A 152 14.28 -21.54 -2.32
C MET A 152 15.04 -20.21 -2.38
N ALA A 153 16.13 -20.14 -3.15
CA ALA A 153 16.86 -18.89 -3.34
C ALA A 153 16.09 -17.84 -4.17
N MET A 154 15.09 -18.25 -4.95
CA MET A 154 14.35 -17.40 -5.89
C MET A 154 12.88 -17.19 -5.53
N HIS A 155 12.29 -18.07 -4.71
CA HIS A 155 10.88 -18.02 -4.35
C HIS A 155 10.69 -17.85 -2.84
N ASP A 156 9.55 -17.29 -2.45
CA ASP A 156 9.09 -17.25 -1.06
C ASP A 156 8.57 -18.63 -0.66
N ALA A 157 9.13 -19.19 0.39
CA ALA A 157 8.86 -20.58 0.82
C ALA A 157 7.40 -20.80 1.24
N LEU A 158 6.71 -19.75 1.71
CA LEU A 158 5.32 -19.84 2.17
C LEU A 158 4.32 -19.80 1.03
N THR A 159 4.47 -18.84 0.12
CA THR A 159 3.48 -18.53 -0.93
C THR A 159 3.85 -19.10 -2.30
N GLY A 160 5.13 -19.47 -2.49
CA GLY A 160 5.66 -19.95 -3.76
C GLY A 160 5.72 -18.87 -4.86
N LEU A 161 5.50 -17.59 -4.51
CA LEU A 161 5.72 -16.43 -5.39
C LEU A 161 7.21 -16.11 -5.49
N LEU A 162 7.60 -15.20 -6.37
CA LEU A 162 8.96 -14.68 -6.38
C LEU A 162 9.27 -14.03 -5.02
N ASN A 163 10.49 -14.25 -4.51
CA ASN A 163 10.95 -13.56 -3.31
C ASN A 163 11.51 -12.16 -3.66
N ARG A 164 11.81 -11.35 -2.64
CA ARG A 164 12.37 -10.00 -2.78
C ARG A 164 13.59 -9.96 -3.68
N ARG A 165 14.54 -10.89 -3.50
CA ARG A 165 15.78 -10.94 -4.27
C ARG A 165 15.53 -11.18 -5.76
N ARG A 166 14.68 -12.14 -6.09
CA ARG A 166 14.36 -12.47 -7.49
C ARG A 166 13.56 -11.34 -8.14
N MET A 167 12.66 -10.71 -7.41
CA MET A 167 11.87 -9.58 -7.90
C MET A 167 12.76 -8.36 -8.21
N SER A 168 13.72 -8.01 -7.35
CA SER A 168 14.68 -6.93 -7.62
C SER A 168 15.47 -7.20 -8.91
N GLN A 169 15.99 -8.41 -9.08
CA GLN A 169 16.71 -8.80 -10.31
C GLN A 169 15.81 -8.73 -11.56
N LEU A 170 14.56 -9.14 -11.42
CA LEU A 170 13.59 -9.09 -12.52
C LEU A 170 13.28 -7.63 -12.88
N LEU A 171 13.06 -6.78 -11.88
CA LEU A 171 12.76 -5.35 -12.08
C LEU A 171 13.92 -4.65 -12.80
N GLU A 172 15.18 -4.84 -12.35
CA GLU A 172 16.35 -4.24 -13.00
C GLU A 172 16.48 -4.66 -14.47
N ARG A 173 16.31 -5.95 -14.77
CA ARG A 173 16.33 -6.46 -16.15
C ARG A 173 15.19 -5.88 -16.99
N THR A 174 13.98 -5.84 -16.41
CA THR A 174 12.80 -5.30 -17.09
C THR A 174 12.96 -3.83 -17.38
N LEU A 175 13.44 -3.02 -16.43
CA LEU A 175 13.70 -1.59 -16.63
C LEU A 175 14.75 -1.36 -17.70
N THR A 176 15.85 -2.12 -17.69
CA THR A 176 16.88 -2.05 -18.74
C THR A 176 16.30 -2.34 -20.13
N GLN A 177 15.47 -3.38 -20.24
CA GLN A 177 14.82 -3.74 -21.50
C GLN A 177 13.80 -2.66 -21.93
N CYS A 178 12.98 -2.17 -21.00
CA CYS A 178 12.01 -1.11 -21.27
C CYS A 178 12.69 0.18 -21.73
N THR A 179 13.80 0.58 -21.11
CA THR A 179 14.59 1.75 -21.51
C THR A 179 15.12 1.59 -22.93
N GLN A 180 15.67 0.42 -23.30
CA GLN A 180 16.14 0.15 -24.66
C GLN A 180 15.02 0.19 -25.70
N GLN A 181 13.83 -0.27 -25.33
CA GLN A 181 12.66 -0.30 -26.21
C GLN A 181 11.85 1.00 -26.17
N ARG A 182 12.22 1.97 -25.32
CA ARG A 182 11.47 3.20 -25.04
C ARG A 182 10.02 2.90 -24.63
N SER A 183 9.83 1.83 -23.88
CA SER A 183 8.53 1.43 -23.35
C SER A 183 8.46 1.69 -21.84
N PRO A 184 7.27 2.01 -21.30
CA PRO A 184 7.10 2.24 -19.87
C PRO A 184 7.14 0.93 -19.07
N CYS A 185 7.33 1.06 -17.76
CA CYS A 185 7.17 -0.04 -16.82
C CYS A 185 6.54 0.47 -15.53
N ALA A 186 5.40 -0.08 -15.14
CA ALA A 186 4.79 0.24 -13.86
C ALA A 186 5.09 -0.83 -12.81
N ILE A 187 5.16 -0.39 -11.55
CA ILE A 187 5.16 -1.29 -10.39
C ILE A 187 4.02 -0.93 -9.44
N MET A 188 3.54 -1.94 -8.72
CA MET A 188 2.59 -1.77 -7.63
C MET A 188 3.18 -2.40 -6.38
N LEU A 189 3.28 -1.65 -5.29
CA LEU A 189 3.54 -2.16 -3.96
C LEU A 189 2.21 -2.30 -3.23
N ILE A 190 2.01 -3.45 -2.60
CA ILE A 190 0.76 -3.84 -1.96
C ILE A 190 1.06 -4.23 -0.53
N ASP A 191 0.28 -3.72 0.42
CA ASP A 191 0.37 -4.07 1.83
C ASP A 191 -1.02 -4.45 2.35
N LEU A 192 -1.08 -5.49 3.18
CA LEU A 192 -2.33 -6.01 3.69
C LEU A 192 -2.77 -5.25 4.94
N ASP A 193 -3.83 -4.48 4.81
CA ASP A 193 -4.39 -3.74 5.92
C ASP A 193 -4.90 -4.69 7.02
N ARG A 194 -4.48 -4.46 8.27
CA ARG A 194 -4.89 -5.22 9.45
C ARG A 194 -4.39 -6.68 9.52
N PHE A 195 -3.37 -7.05 8.74
CA PHE A 195 -2.82 -8.41 8.78
C PHE A 195 -2.28 -8.77 10.17
N LYS A 196 -1.61 -7.84 10.85
CA LYS A 196 -1.12 -8.03 12.21
C LYS A 196 -2.24 -8.43 13.17
N GLN A 197 -3.43 -7.82 13.05
CA GLN A 197 -4.59 -8.15 13.89
C GLN A 197 -5.04 -9.60 13.72
N VAL A 198 -4.97 -10.13 12.48
CA VAL A 198 -5.28 -11.55 12.23
C VAL A 198 -4.27 -12.46 12.96
N ASN A 199 -2.97 -12.13 12.89
CA ASN A 199 -1.94 -12.86 13.63
C ASN A 199 -2.16 -12.82 15.14
N ASP A 200 -2.48 -11.65 15.68
CA ASP A 200 -2.67 -11.43 17.12
C ASP A 200 -3.93 -12.14 17.62
N THR A 201 -4.98 -12.27 16.79
CA THR A 201 -6.27 -12.88 17.18
C THR A 201 -6.31 -14.41 16.93
N LEU A 202 -5.83 -14.87 15.76
CA LEU A 202 -5.97 -16.26 15.31
C LEU A 202 -4.64 -17.02 15.28
N GLY A 203 -3.54 -16.35 15.59
CA GLY A 203 -2.19 -16.93 15.62
C GLY A 203 -1.51 -16.93 14.24
N HIS A 204 -0.18 -17.11 14.25
CA HIS A 204 0.66 -17.06 13.06
C HIS A 204 0.32 -18.12 12.00
N ALA A 205 -0.14 -19.30 12.41
CA ALA A 205 -0.55 -20.34 11.46
C ALA A 205 -1.75 -19.89 10.59
N ALA A 206 -2.70 -19.17 11.18
CA ALA A 206 -3.83 -18.58 10.47
C ALA A 206 -3.36 -17.46 9.52
N GLY A 207 -2.41 -16.63 9.96
CA GLY A 207 -1.78 -15.63 9.11
C GLY A 207 -1.07 -16.23 7.89
N ASP A 208 -0.35 -17.34 8.08
CA ASP A 208 0.31 -18.07 6.99
C ASP A 208 -0.71 -18.64 5.99
N ALA A 209 -1.81 -19.21 6.48
CA ALA A 209 -2.89 -19.69 5.62
C ALA A 209 -3.56 -18.54 4.84
N LEU A 210 -3.73 -17.38 5.47
CA LEU A 210 -4.25 -16.17 4.85
C LEU A 210 -3.31 -15.69 3.73
N LEU A 211 -2.01 -15.59 3.98
CA LEU A 211 -1.01 -15.17 2.99
C LEU A 211 -1.00 -16.05 1.73
N LYS A 212 -1.16 -17.38 1.89
CA LYS A 212 -1.30 -18.31 0.75
C LYS A 212 -2.55 -18.01 -0.08
N GLN A 213 -3.68 -17.73 0.56
CA GLN A 213 -4.92 -17.38 -0.14
C GLN A 213 -4.82 -16.00 -0.83
N VAL A 214 -4.18 -15.01 -0.19
CA VAL A 214 -3.90 -13.69 -0.79
C VAL A 214 -3.04 -13.85 -2.03
N ALA A 215 -1.95 -14.61 -1.96
CA ALA A 215 -1.07 -14.89 -3.10
C ALA A 215 -1.85 -15.49 -4.28
N ALA A 216 -2.71 -16.47 -4.02
CA ALA A 216 -3.56 -17.07 -5.05
C ALA A 216 -4.55 -16.08 -5.68
N ARG A 217 -5.13 -15.17 -4.88
CA ARG A 217 -6.01 -14.10 -5.38
C ARG A 217 -5.25 -13.09 -6.24
N LEU A 218 -4.07 -12.68 -5.81
CA LEU A 218 -3.19 -11.76 -6.57
C LEU A 218 -2.82 -12.35 -7.93
N VAL A 219 -2.35 -13.60 -7.97
CA VAL A 219 -2.01 -14.29 -9.23
C VAL A 219 -3.22 -14.36 -10.16
N ARG A 220 -4.41 -14.62 -9.63
CA ARG A 220 -5.64 -14.65 -10.44
C ARG A 220 -5.98 -13.31 -11.06
N VAL A 221 -5.82 -12.22 -10.32
CA VAL A 221 -6.10 -10.86 -10.81
C VAL A 221 -5.05 -10.39 -11.81
N VAL A 222 -3.77 -10.62 -11.52
CA VAL A 222 -2.65 -10.21 -12.38
C VAL A 222 -2.52 -11.09 -13.63
N GLY A 223 -2.94 -12.36 -13.55
CA GLY A 223 -2.94 -13.32 -14.65
C GLY A 223 -1.57 -13.97 -14.93
N ASP A 224 -0.50 -13.54 -14.25
CA ASP A 224 0.85 -14.03 -14.46
C ASP A 224 1.61 -14.10 -13.11
N LYS A 225 1.94 -15.32 -12.68
CA LYS A 225 2.65 -15.56 -11.40
C LYS A 225 4.05 -14.95 -11.38
N GLU A 226 4.73 -14.93 -12.53
CA GLU A 226 6.10 -14.41 -12.65
C GLU A 226 6.19 -12.88 -12.53
N LYS A 227 5.05 -12.20 -12.51
CA LYS A 227 4.95 -10.75 -12.28
C LYS A 227 4.63 -10.39 -10.84
N VAL A 228 4.42 -11.38 -9.98
CA VAL A 228 3.98 -11.20 -8.59
C VAL A 228 5.03 -11.73 -7.63
N SER A 229 5.35 -10.96 -6.60
CA SER A 229 6.25 -11.38 -5.53
C SER A 229 5.70 -11.09 -4.15
N ARG A 230 6.24 -11.78 -3.16
CA ARG A 230 6.13 -11.42 -1.75
C ARG A 230 7.48 -10.91 -1.26
N LEU A 231 7.50 -9.68 -0.75
CA LEU A 231 8.73 -9.02 -0.30
C LEU A 231 9.09 -9.41 1.14
N GLY A 232 8.11 -9.81 1.93
CA GLY A 232 8.23 -10.24 3.32
C GLY A 232 7.01 -9.80 4.13
N GLY A 233 6.73 -10.43 5.26
CA GLY A 233 5.56 -10.10 6.07
C GLY A 233 4.27 -10.12 5.25
N ASP A 234 3.60 -9.01 5.19
CA ASP A 234 2.34 -8.71 4.48
C ASP A 234 2.52 -7.89 3.19
N GLU A 235 3.77 -7.70 2.74
CA GLU A 235 4.11 -6.90 1.57
C GLU A 235 4.23 -7.74 0.30
N PHE A 236 3.57 -7.29 -0.77
CA PHE A 236 3.63 -7.86 -2.11
C PHE A 236 4.02 -6.82 -3.15
N GLN A 237 4.56 -7.28 -4.28
CA GLN A 237 4.91 -6.42 -5.41
C GLN A 237 4.45 -7.04 -6.72
N VAL A 238 3.96 -6.17 -7.64
CA VAL A 238 3.59 -6.53 -9.01
C VAL A 238 4.38 -5.67 -9.97
N ILE A 239 4.90 -6.28 -11.07
CA ILE A 239 5.55 -5.57 -12.17
C ILE A 239 4.65 -5.65 -13.41
N MET A 240 4.47 -4.50 -14.09
CA MET A 240 3.65 -4.38 -15.29
C MET A 240 4.43 -3.73 -16.44
N PRO A 241 5.22 -4.50 -17.19
CA PRO A 241 5.98 -3.98 -18.33
C PRO A 241 5.06 -3.51 -19.45
N GLY A 242 5.41 -2.39 -20.10
CA GLY A 242 4.67 -1.86 -21.25
C GLY A 242 3.37 -1.14 -20.90
N VAL A 243 3.07 -0.91 -19.62
CA VAL A 243 1.83 -0.26 -19.17
C VAL A 243 2.14 1.09 -18.53
N GLU A 244 1.54 2.17 -19.09
CA GLU A 244 1.60 3.53 -18.51
C GLU A 244 0.22 4.16 -18.33
N ASP A 245 -0.82 3.61 -18.97
CA ASP A 245 -2.19 4.13 -18.86
C ASP A 245 -2.66 4.03 -17.40
N ARG A 246 -2.80 5.19 -16.75
CA ARG A 246 -3.22 5.31 -15.36
C ARG A 246 -4.64 4.79 -15.12
N GLY A 247 -5.50 4.79 -16.15
CA GLY A 247 -6.82 4.16 -16.06
C GLY A 247 -6.69 2.64 -15.90
N VAL A 248 -5.87 2.00 -16.76
CA VAL A 248 -5.60 0.55 -16.69
C VAL A 248 -4.94 0.18 -15.37
N LEU A 249 -3.96 0.97 -14.92
CA LEU A 249 -3.28 0.75 -13.64
C LEU A 249 -4.22 0.94 -12.44
N GLY A 250 -5.08 1.96 -12.48
CA GLY A 250 -6.08 2.23 -11.44
C GLY A 250 -7.13 1.12 -11.35
N ASP A 251 -7.61 0.62 -12.50
CA ASP A 251 -8.56 -0.50 -12.58
C ASP A 251 -7.93 -1.79 -12.05
N MET A 252 -6.65 -2.05 -12.36
CA MET A 252 -5.90 -3.18 -11.82
C MET A 252 -5.74 -3.08 -10.30
N ALA A 253 -5.32 -1.92 -9.80
CA ALA A 253 -5.17 -1.68 -8.36
C ALA A 253 -6.51 -1.85 -7.62
N THR A 254 -7.60 -1.32 -8.18
CA THR A 254 -8.96 -1.46 -7.64
C THR A 254 -9.39 -2.93 -7.62
N SER A 255 -9.10 -3.68 -8.68
CA SER A 255 -9.39 -5.12 -8.77
C SER A 255 -8.61 -5.92 -7.73
N ILE A 256 -7.34 -5.60 -7.50
CA ILE A 256 -6.50 -6.18 -6.45
C ILE A 256 -7.13 -5.92 -5.08
N ILE A 257 -7.42 -4.66 -4.75
CA ILE A 257 -8.01 -4.25 -3.47
C ILE A 257 -9.35 -4.98 -3.26
N THR A 258 -10.23 -4.95 -4.24
CA THR A 258 -11.55 -5.59 -4.17
C THR A 258 -11.43 -7.09 -3.96
N SER A 259 -10.51 -7.77 -4.67
CA SER A 259 -10.30 -9.21 -4.56
C SER A 259 -9.74 -9.60 -3.20
N ILE A 260 -8.76 -8.84 -2.68
CA ILE A 260 -8.16 -9.10 -1.37
C ILE A 260 -9.16 -8.83 -0.25
N SER A 261 -10.00 -7.81 -0.37
CA SER A 261 -10.99 -7.44 0.65
C SER A 261 -12.20 -8.39 0.72
N GLN A 262 -12.31 -9.39 -0.16
CA GLN A 262 -13.33 -10.42 -0.02
C GLN A 262 -13.06 -11.29 1.21
N PRO A 263 -14.09 -11.76 1.91
CA PRO A 263 -13.93 -12.60 3.10
C PRO A 263 -13.06 -13.84 2.85
N TYR A 264 -12.29 -14.22 3.86
CA TYR A 264 -11.52 -15.46 3.92
C TYR A 264 -12.13 -16.38 4.96
N THR A 265 -11.99 -17.68 4.74
CA THR A 265 -12.33 -18.70 5.74
C THR A 265 -11.06 -19.45 6.10
N ILE A 266 -10.63 -19.36 7.35
CA ILE A 266 -9.42 -20.00 7.87
C ILE A 266 -9.82 -20.78 9.12
N ASP A 267 -9.64 -22.09 9.10
CA ASP A 267 -10.00 -23.00 10.21
C ASP A 267 -11.44 -22.80 10.74
N GLY A 268 -12.37 -22.51 9.80
CA GLY A 268 -13.78 -22.25 10.12
C GLY A 268 -14.08 -20.83 10.61
N SER A 269 -13.06 -20.00 10.85
CA SER A 269 -13.20 -18.60 11.25
C SER A 269 -13.22 -17.69 10.01
N ARG A 270 -14.13 -16.70 10.02
CA ARG A 270 -14.22 -15.71 8.94
C ARG A 270 -13.30 -14.54 9.24
N CYS A 271 -12.36 -14.25 8.33
CA CYS A 271 -11.45 -13.13 8.42
C CYS A 271 -11.76 -12.10 7.33
N LEU A 272 -11.62 -10.83 7.67
CA LEU A 272 -11.70 -9.69 6.75
C LEU A 272 -10.43 -8.87 6.87
N ILE A 273 -9.77 -8.64 5.74
CA ILE A 273 -8.62 -7.74 5.63
C ILE A 273 -8.87 -6.77 4.48
N GLY A 274 -8.09 -5.70 4.40
CA GLY A 274 -8.02 -4.81 3.25
C GLY A 274 -6.67 -4.91 2.55
N ALA A 275 -6.48 -4.09 1.55
CA ALA A 275 -5.18 -3.86 0.94
C ALA A 275 -5.02 -2.39 0.54
N SER A 276 -3.83 -1.84 0.77
CA SER A 276 -3.42 -0.54 0.26
C SER A 276 -2.39 -0.74 -0.85
N VAL A 277 -2.44 0.11 -1.90
CA VAL A 277 -1.59 -0.06 -3.09
C VAL A 277 -0.91 1.27 -3.44
N GLY A 278 0.42 1.24 -3.59
CA GLY A 278 1.21 2.33 -4.15
C GLY A 278 1.66 2.02 -5.57
N VAL A 279 1.49 2.95 -6.49
CA VAL A 279 1.77 2.78 -7.92
C VAL A 279 2.80 3.80 -8.38
N ALA A 280 3.86 3.32 -9.05
CA ALA A 280 4.86 4.18 -9.70
C ALA A 280 5.15 3.67 -11.12
N VAL A 281 5.45 4.60 -12.03
CA VAL A 281 5.62 4.33 -13.47
C VAL A 281 6.95 4.89 -13.96
N SER A 282 7.85 4.02 -14.44
CA SER A 282 9.07 4.41 -15.14
C SER A 282 8.74 4.82 -16.59
N PRO A 283 9.40 5.87 -17.15
CA PRO A 283 10.49 6.65 -16.55
C PRO A 283 10.04 7.85 -15.70
N PHE A 284 8.74 8.11 -15.56
CA PHE A 284 8.20 9.33 -14.93
C PHE A 284 8.48 9.42 -13.43
N ASP A 285 8.36 8.27 -12.74
CA ASP A 285 8.44 8.17 -11.29
C ASP A 285 9.75 7.51 -10.83
N GLY A 286 10.71 7.34 -11.73
CA GLY A 286 12.03 6.77 -11.48
C GLY A 286 12.57 6.05 -12.71
N GLU A 287 13.87 6.19 -12.96
CA GLU A 287 14.57 5.55 -14.09
C GLU A 287 15.28 4.25 -13.66
N ASP A 288 15.58 4.12 -12.38
CA ASP A 288 16.23 2.94 -11.77
C ASP A 288 15.28 2.23 -10.79
N SER A 289 15.65 0.99 -10.45
CA SER A 289 14.89 0.13 -9.55
C SER A 289 14.66 0.75 -8.18
N ASP A 290 15.70 1.37 -7.60
CA ASP A 290 15.64 1.88 -6.22
C ASP A 290 14.77 3.12 -6.12
N SER A 291 14.86 4.04 -7.09
CA SER A 291 14.03 5.24 -7.14
C SER A 291 12.57 4.88 -7.39
N LEU A 292 12.31 3.94 -8.30
CA LEU A 292 10.94 3.54 -8.63
C LEU A 292 10.25 2.83 -7.44
N VAL A 293 10.97 1.93 -6.74
CA VAL A 293 10.45 1.25 -5.55
C VAL A 293 10.21 2.23 -4.41
N ARG A 294 11.16 3.14 -4.12
CA ARG A 294 10.96 4.19 -3.10
C ARG A 294 9.73 5.06 -3.38
N ASN A 295 9.52 5.42 -4.64
CA ASN A 295 8.40 6.27 -5.02
C ASN A 295 7.06 5.52 -4.98
N ALA A 296 7.05 4.23 -5.31
CA ALA A 296 5.87 3.38 -5.09
C ALA A 296 5.57 3.20 -3.58
N ASP A 297 6.60 3.10 -2.73
CA ASP A 297 6.45 3.01 -1.28
C ASP A 297 5.87 4.29 -0.68
N LEU A 298 6.33 5.47 -1.13
CA LEU A 298 5.73 6.75 -0.75
C LEU A 298 4.25 6.83 -1.14
N ALA A 299 3.89 6.33 -2.31
CA ALA A 299 2.51 6.26 -2.75
C ALA A 299 1.69 5.28 -1.88
N LEU A 300 2.24 4.12 -1.53
CA LEU A 300 1.65 3.15 -0.63
C LEU A 300 1.42 3.74 0.76
N TYR A 301 2.43 4.42 1.29
CA TYR A 301 2.32 5.10 2.56
C TYR A 301 1.20 6.15 2.56
N ALA A 302 1.10 6.95 1.49
CA ALA A 302 0.02 7.91 1.33
C ALA A 302 -1.37 7.25 1.20
N ALA A 303 -1.46 6.05 0.59
CA ALA A 303 -2.69 5.28 0.53
C ALA A 303 -3.13 4.82 1.94
N LYS A 304 -2.19 4.35 2.77
CA LYS A 304 -2.44 3.98 4.16
C LYS A 304 -2.89 5.18 5.00
N GLY A 305 -2.18 6.30 4.91
CA GLY A 305 -2.51 7.54 5.63
C GLY A 305 -3.83 8.17 5.19
N GLY A 306 -4.27 7.93 3.95
CA GLY A 306 -5.53 8.43 3.41
C GLY A 306 -6.78 7.63 3.83
N GLY A 307 -6.66 6.63 4.72
CA GLY A 307 -7.77 5.82 5.22
C GLY A 307 -7.74 4.36 4.80
N ARG A 308 -6.64 3.88 4.23
CA ARG A 308 -6.43 2.48 3.79
C ARG A 308 -7.45 2.01 2.73
N GLY A 309 -7.35 0.76 2.28
CA GLY A 309 -8.30 0.17 1.34
C GLY A 309 -8.36 0.88 -0.01
N ARG A 310 -7.29 1.54 -0.43
CA ARG A 310 -7.22 2.35 -1.66
C ARG A 310 -5.86 2.27 -2.33
N PHE A 311 -5.80 2.77 -3.54
CA PHE A 311 -4.52 2.95 -4.24
C PHE A 311 -4.13 4.43 -4.32
N ARG A 312 -2.86 4.69 -4.60
CA ARG A 312 -2.29 6.01 -4.91
C ARG A 312 -1.26 5.88 -6.00
N PHE A 313 -1.28 6.81 -6.94
CA PHE A 313 -0.13 7.05 -7.80
C PHE A 313 0.89 7.91 -7.08
N PHE A 314 2.16 7.64 -7.34
CA PHE A 314 3.21 8.55 -6.92
C PHE A 314 3.02 9.93 -7.58
N SER A 315 3.31 10.98 -6.81
CA SER A 315 3.47 12.34 -7.27
C SER A 315 4.57 13.03 -6.45
N ALA A 316 5.22 14.04 -7.01
CA ALA A 316 6.27 14.78 -6.32
C ALA A 316 5.75 15.48 -5.04
N ASP A 317 4.46 15.81 -4.99
CA ASP A 317 3.83 16.36 -3.78
C ASP A 317 3.86 15.37 -2.61
N LEU A 318 3.86 14.05 -2.86
CA LEU A 318 3.98 13.04 -1.80
C LEU A 318 5.35 13.04 -1.13
N LEU A 319 6.40 13.27 -1.91
CA LEU A 319 7.76 13.45 -1.35
C LEU A 319 7.80 14.63 -0.38
N LYS A 320 7.23 15.75 -0.78
CA LYS A 320 7.15 16.94 0.07
C LYS A 320 6.29 16.68 1.30
N ALA A 321 5.11 16.09 1.11
CA ALA A 321 4.21 15.75 2.22
C ALA A 321 4.86 14.79 3.23
N ALA A 322 5.66 13.81 2.77
CA ALA A 322 6.40 12.90 3.63
C ALA A 322 7.52 13.63 4.43
N ALA A 323 8.25 14.54 3.77
CA ALA A 323 9.26 15.37 4.44
C ALA A 323 8.61 16.31 5.48
N ASP A 324 7.54 17.02 5.09
CA ASP A 324 6.79 17.91 5.98
C ASP A 324 6.21 17.13 7.18
N ARG A 325 5.74 15.89 6.95
CA ARG A 325 5.20 15.04 8.00
C ARG A 325 6.27 14.66 9.03
N ARG A 326 7.47 14.30 8.56
CA ARG A 326 8.58 13.96 9.44
C ARG A 326 9.00 15.14 10.31
N LEU A 327 9.08 16.34 9.72
CA LEU A 327 9.36 17.56 10.47
C LEU A 327 8.28 17.83 11.53
N LEU A 328 7.00 17.71 11.15
CA LEU A 328 5.89 17.87 12.09
C LEU A 328 5.90 16.81 13.21
N GLU A 329 6.37 15.58 12.96
CA GLU A 329 6.52 14.56 14.01
C GLU A 329 7.60 14.94 15.01
N GLU A 330 8.76 15.43 14.52
CA GLU A 330 9.86 15.92 15.36
C GLU A 330 9.41 17.13 16.21
N ASP A 331 8.71 18.09 15.60
CA ASP A 331 8.22 19.29 16.29
C ASP A 331 7.08 18.99 17.29
N LEU A 332 6.18 18.06 16.96
CA LEU A 332 5.06 17.66 17.82
C LEU A 332 5.54 17.04 19.15
N HIS A 333 6.70 16.38 19.11
CA HIS A 333 7.32 15.83 20.33
C HIS A 333 7.56 16.90 21.40
N ASP A 334 7.94 18.10 20.98
CA ASP A 334 8.26 19.22 21.86
C ASP A 334 7.06 20.18 22.08
N ALA A 335 6.00 20.06 21.28
CA ALA A 335 4.87 21.00 21.27
C ALA A 335 4.18 21.16 22.64
N LEU A 336 4.08 20.06 23.43
CA LEU A 336 3.55 20.09 24.79
C LEU A 336 4.41 20.91 25.76
N GLN A 337 5.74 20.86 25.60
CA GLN A 337 6.68 21.55 26.47
C GLN A 337 6.83 23.06 26.12
N ARG A 338 6.51 23.39 24.85
CA ARG A 338 6.62 24.74 24.29
C ARG A 338 5.33 25.54 24.35
N ASP A 339 4.25 25.01 24.98
CA ASP A 339 2.92 25.65 25.04
C ASP A 339 2.35 26.00 23.66
N GLU A 340 2.63 25.14 22.64
CA GLU A 340 2.15 25.32 21.29
C GLU A 340 0.73 24.73 21.08
N LEU A 341 0.25 23.94 22.05
CA LEU A 341 -1.08 23.33 22.03
C LEU A 341 -2.07 24.17 22.83
N GLU A 342 -3.26 24.35 22.27
CA GLU A 342 -4.39 24.99 22.95
C GLU A 342 -5.69 24.21 22.74
N ILE A 343 -6.70 24.46 23.58
CA ILE A 343 -8.04 23.86 23.44
C ILE A 343 -9.03 24.92 23.00
N HIS A 344 -9.70 24.63 21.89
CA HIS A 344 -10.89 25.38 21.48
C HIS A 344 -12.13 24.60 21.84
N TYR A 345 -13.22 25.29 22.12
CA TYR A 345 -14.48 24.73 22.53
C TYR A 345 -15.55 24.99 21.47
N GLN A 346 -16.25 23.95 21.05
CA GLN A 346 -17.39 24.06 20.16
C GLN A 346 -18.69 23.69 20.88
N PRO A 347 -19.72 24.56 20.84
CA PRO A 347 -21.00 24.31 21.53
C PRO A 347 -21.74 23.14 20.92
N VAL A 348 -22.30 22.30 21.80
CA VAL A 348 -23.29 21.25 21.49
C VAL A 348 -24.66 21.77 21.95
N VAL A 349 -25.59 21.86 21.03
CA VAL A 349 -26.82 22.60 21.21
C VAL A 349 -28.03 21.66 21.09
N ARG A 350 -29.03 21.82 21.94
CA ARG A 350 -30.28 21.07 21.86
C ARG A 350 -31.11 21.57 20.68
N ALA A 351 -31.49 20.67 19.77
CA ALA A 351 -32.19 20.99 18.53
C ALA A 351 -33.60 21.59 18.77
N ALA A 352 -34.23 21.32 19.92
CA ALA A 352 -35.59 21.74 20.23
C ALA A 352 -35.71 23.24 20.59
N ASP A 353 -34.76 23.77 21.36
CA ASP A 353 -34.80 25.07 22.00
C ASP A 353 -33.54 25.91 21.86
N ASN A 354 -32.55 25.45 21.08
CA ASN A 354 -31.27 26.09 20.83
C ASN A 354 -30.43 26.33 22.10
N HIS A 355 -30.68 25.57 23.19
CA HIS A 355 -29.96 25.72 24.44
C HIS A 355 -28.66 24.95 24.39
N VAL A 356 -27.55 25.59 24.79
CA VAL A 356 -26.21 24.95 24.90
C VAL A 356 -26.22 23.98 26.09
N VAL A 357 -26.00 22.71 25.82
CA VAL A 357 -25.99 21.64 26.83
C VAL A 357 -24.61 21.16 27.20
N GLY A 358 -23.61 21.47 26.37
CA GLY A 358 -22.24 21.10 26.56
C GLY A 358 -21.35 21.65 25.45
N VAL A 359 -20.07 21.28 25.52
CA VAL A 359 -19.08 21.65 24.52
C VAL A 359 -18.20 20.45 24.16
N GLU A 360 -17.66 20.45 22.97
CA GLU A 360 -16.56 19.55 22.59
C GLU A 360 -15.22 20.28 22.72
N ALA A 361 -14.24 19.65 23.39
CA ALA A 361 -12.89 20.15 23.54
C ALA A 361 -12.04 19.68 22.34
N LEU A 362 -11.62 20.60 21.53
CA LEU A 362 -10.91 20.37 20.28
C LEU A 362 -9.48 20.94 20.38
N VAL A 363 -8.49 20.05 20.39
CA VAL A 363 -7.08 20.46 20.41
C VAL A 363 -6.69 21.21 19.13
N ARG A 364 -5.89 22.26 19.29
CA ARG A 364 -5.29 23.06 18.23
C ARG A 364 -3.79 23.12 18.42
N TRP A 365 -3.05 23.12 17.35
CA TRP A 365 -1.60 23.24 17.37
C TRP A 365 -1.18 24.49 16.60
N ASN A 366 -0.66 25.48 17.31
CA ASN A 366 -0.15 26.74 16.78
C ASN A 366 1.37 26.63 16.62
N HIS A 367 1.79 26.08 15.47
CA HIS A 367 3.20 25.89 15.17
C HIS A 367 3.88 27.22 14.87
N PRO A 368 5.09 27.50 15.42
CA PRO A 368 5.75 28.81 15.27
C PRO A 368 6.06 29.15 13.80
N ASP A 369 6.47 28.17 12.99
CA ASP A 369 6.87 28.39 11.58
C ASP A 369 5.75 28.12 10.58
N HIS A 370 4.88 27.14 10.87
CA HIS A 370 3.79 26.72 9.97
C HIS A 370 2.44 27.39 10.28
N GLY A 371 2.34 28.15 11.38
CA GLY A 371 1.06 28.66 11.85
C GLY A 371 0.12 27.55 12.35
N PRO A 372 -1.21 27.75 12.32
CA PRO A 372 -2.15 26.73 12.76
C PRO A 372 -2.06 25.44 11.95
N VAL A 373 -1.75 24.31 12.62
CA VAL A 373 -1.69 22.98 12.02
C VAL A 373 -3.02 22.26 12.28
N SER A 374 -3.66 21.78 11.21
CA SER A 374 -4.96 21.08 11.31
C SER A 374 -4.84 19.77 12.12
N PRO A 375 -5.80 19.48 13.02
CA PRO A 375 -5.89 18.20 13.74
C PRO A 375 -5.87 16.99 12.79
N ALA A 376 -6.50 17.06 11.63
CA ALA A 376 -6.48 16.01 10.61
C ALA A 376 -5.05 15.69 10.09
N ARG A 377 -4.07 16.61 10.26
CA ARG A 377 -2.67 16.37 9.92
C ARG A 377 -1.86 15.80 11.07
N PHE A 378 -1.98 16.35 12.29
CA PHE A 378 -1.10 15.97 13.38
C PHE A 378 -1.63 14.85 14.28
N ILE A 379 -2.94 14.65 14.42
CA ILE A 379 -3.51 13.54 15.22
C ILE A 379 -3.07 12.17 14.69
N PRO A 380 -3.14 11.86 13.37
CA PRO A 380 -2.61 10.60 12.85
C PRO A 380 -1.10 10.42 13.11
N ILE A 381 -0.33 11.49 13.04
CA ILE A 381 1.12 11.46 13.38
C ILE A 381 1.28 11.10 14.86
N ALA A 382 0.53 11.78 15.75
CA ALA A 382 0.57 11.53 17.18
C ALA A 382 0.19 10.09 17.55
N GLU A 383 -0.79 9.49 16.85
CA GLU A 383 -1.22 8.10 17.06
C GLU A 383 -0.14 7.10 16.65
N GLU A 384 0.44 7.27 15.45
CA GLU A 384 1.48 6.37 14.93
C GLU A 384 2.78 6.44 15.74
N SER A 385 3.15 7.64 16.24
CA SER A 385 4.33 7.86 17.09
C SER A 385 4.07 7.63 18.60
N ASN A 386 2.84 7.24 19.01
CA ASN A 386 2.39 7.14 20.40
C ASN A 386 2.43 8.46 21.19
N LEU A 387 2.70 9.60 20.59
CA LEU A 387 2.63 10.92 21.23
C LEU A 387 1.20 11.27 21.65
N ILE A 388 0.19 10.66 21.00
CA ILE A 388 -1.22 10.88 21.32
C ILE A 388 -1.56 10.60 22.80
N LYS A 389 -0.83 9.71 23.48
CA LYS A 389 -1.05 9.42 24.90
C LYS A 389 -0.75 10.66 25.76
N GLY A 390 0.38 11.32 25.51
CA GLY A 390 0.75 12.54 26.24
C GLY A 390 -0.14 13.73 25.90
N ILE A 391 -0.44 13.91 24.60
CA ILE A 391 -1.35 14.95 24.13
C ILE A 391 -2.75 14.76 24.72
N GLY A 392 -3.28 13.55 24.67
CA GLY A 392 -4.62 13.26 25.18
C GLY A 392 -4.73 13.35 26.69
N GLU A 393 -3.66 12.98 27.45
CA GLU A 393 -3.60 13.23 28.90
C GLU A 393 -3.68 14.74 29.16
N TRP A 394 -2.87 15.54 28.45
CA TRP A 394 -2.86 16.99 28.57
C TRP A 394 -4.25 17.60 28.27
N VAL A 395 -4.87 17.19 27.13
CA VAL A 395 -6.20 17.67 26.75
C VAL A 395 -7.24 17.34 27.84
N LEU A 396 -7.25 16.08 28.32
CA LEU A 396 -8.20 15.63 29.32
C LEU A 396 -8.09 16.46 30.62
N ARG A 397 -6.88 16.59 31.15
CA ARG A 397 -6.63 17.36 32.38
C ARG A 397 -6.99 18.83 32.19
N ARG A 398 -6.56 19.43 31.09
CA ARG A 398 -6.79 20.85 30.82
C ARG A 398 -8.26 21.16 30.58
N ALA A 399 -8.99 20.30 29.86
CA ALA A 399 -10.42 20.45 29.66
C ALA A 399 -11.21 20.35 30.99
N CYS A 400 -10.88 19.35 31.83
CA CYS A 400 -11.50 19.22 33.15
C CYS A 400 -11.24 20.45 34.05
N GLU A 401 -10.00 20.94 34.11
CA GLU A 401 -9.63 22.13 34.90
C GLU A 401 -10.39 23.38 34.43
N GLN A 402 -10.44 23.63 33.12
CA GLN A 402 -11.10 24.82 32.57
C GLN A 402 -12.61 24.77 32.81
N VAL A 403 -13.25 23.64 32.54
CA VAL A 403 -14.71 23.49 32.64
C VAL A 403 -15.18 23.44 34.10
N ALA A 404 -14.36 22.99 35.04
CA ALA A 404 -14.68 23.05 36.46
C ALA A 404 -14.85 24.50 36.96
N ALA A 405 -14.13 25.45 36.35
CA ALA A 405 -14.22 26.89 36.67
C ALA A 405 -15.39 27.61 35.98
N TRP A 406 -16.10 26.97 35.01
CA TRP A 406 -17.18 27.60 34.27
C TRP A 406 -18.49 27.66 35.06
N PRO A 407 -19.27 28.74 34.91
CA PRO A 407 -20.60 28.81 35.50
C PRO A 407 -21.58 27.82 34.83
N GLY A 408 -22.60 27.39 35.55
CA GLY A 408 -23.77 26.74 34.98
C GLY A 408 -23.72 25.25 34.71
N GLY A 409 -22.66 24.54 35.07
CA GLY A 409 -22.66 23.04 35.03
C GLY A 409 -22.66 22.43 33.63
N LEU A 410 -22.12 23.10 32.60
CA LEU A 410 -21.98 22.55 31.24
C LEU A 410 -21.15 21.30 31.22
N ARG A 411 -21.47 20.38 30.30
CA ARG A 411 -20.69 19.17 30.03
C ARG A 411 -19.52 19.50 29.08
N VAL A 412 -18.44 18.75 29.20
CA VAL A 412 -17.34 18.76 28.25
C VAL A 412 -17.15 17.36 27.65
N ALA A 413 -17.15 17.32 26.34
CA ALA A 413 -16.80 16.12 25.59
C ALA A 413 -15.32 16.17 25.20
N VAL A 414 -14.61 15.07 25.40
CA VAL A 414 -13.17 14.91 25.09
C VAL A 414 -12.97 13.69 24.22
N ASN A 415 -12.34 13.89 23.08
CA ASN A 415 -12.00 12.82 22.15
C ASN A 415 -10.92 11.89 22.72
N VAL A 416 -11.13 10.56 22.60
CA VAL A 416 -10.23 9.54 23.09
C VAL A 416 -9.75 8.67 21.91
N SER A 417 -8.45 8.73 21.63
CA SER A 417 -7.84 7.87 20.61
C SER A 417 -7.94 6.40 20.98
N PRO A 418 -8.12 5.49 19.99
CA PRO A 418 -8.03 4.04 20.21
C PRO A 418 -6.72 3.61 20.88
N VAL A 419 -5.62 4.29 20.60
CA VAL A 419 -4.30 4.03 21.21
C VAL A 419 -4.29 4.36 22.70
N GLN A 420 -4.97 5.45 23.11
CA GLN A 420 -5.14 5.81 24.52
C GLN A 420 -6.10 4.85 25.24
N PHE A 421 -7.24 4.57 24.63
CA PHE A 421 -8.23 3.67 25.20
C PHE A 421 -7.69 2.26 25.43
N ALA A 422 -6.76 1.78 24.57
CA ALA A 422 -6.11 0.50 24.70
C ALA A 422 -5.16 0.39 25.93
N ASP A 423 -4.78 1.50 26.54
CA ASP A 423 -3.90 1.54 27.70
C ASP A 423 -4.66 1.15 28.99
N ASP A 424 -4.13 0.17 29.73
CA ASP A 424 -4.73 -0.30 30.98
C ASP A 424 -4.76 0.80 32.07
N GLY A 425 -3.88 1.80 31.99
CA GLY A 425 -3.82 2.93 32.90
C GLY A 425 -4.86 4.02 32.60
N PHE A 426 -5.58 3.96 31.49
CA PHE A 426 -6.48 5.02 31.06
C PHE A 426 -7.63 5.31 32.05
N PRO A 427 -8.34 4.32 32.66
CA PRO A 427 -9.33 4.62 33.69
C PRO A 427 -8.75 5.32 34.91
N ALA A 428 -7.52 4.98 35.32
CA ALA A 428 -6.85 5.64 36.45
C ALA A 428 -6.47 7.09 36.10
N LEU A 429 -6.08 7.36 34.86
CA LEU A 429 -5.83 8.71 34.37
C LEU A 429 -7.09 9.58 34.42
N VAL A 430 -8.24 9.05 33.97
CA VAL A 430 -9.53 9.76 34.05
C VAL A 430 -9.92 10.05 35.49
N ALA A 431 -9.79 9.06 36.40
CA ALA A 431 -10.03 9.24 37.82
C ALA A 431 -9.15 10.35 38.43
N SER A 432 -7.86 10.38 38.05
CA SER A 432 -6.91 11.41 38.48
C SER A 432 -7.30 12.81 37.95
N ALA A 433 -7.73 12.91 36.69
CA ALA A 433 -8.16 14.19 36.10
C ALA A 433 -9.41 14.75 36.80
N LEU A 434 -10.41 13.90 37.09
CA LEU A 434 -11.60 14.25 37.85
C LEU A 434 -11.26 14.73 39.27
N ALA A 435 -10.40 13.97 39.98
CA ALA A 435 -10.02 14.31 41.35
C ALA A 435 -9.25 15.62 41.44
N ASN A 436 -8.32 15.90 40.51
CA ASN A 436 -7.51 17.08 40.51
C ASN A 436 -8.29 18.34 40.11
N SER A 437 -9.23 18.24 39.16
CA SER A 437 -10.02 19.39 38.73
C SER A 437 -11.24 19.65 39.61
N GLY A 438 -11.71 18.63 40.34
CA GLY A 438 -12.94 18.73 41.12
C GLY A 438 -14.23 18.81 40.27
N ILE A 439 -14.15 18.53 38.96
CA ILE A 439 -15.33 18.47 38.08
C ILE A 439 -16.22 17.29 38.46
N GLU A 440 -17.53 17.48 38.45
CA GLU A 440 -18.50 16.39 38.65
C GLU A 440 -18.36 15.38 37.50
N PRO A 441 -18.23 14.06 37.78
CA PRO A 441 -18.00 13.05 36.76
C PRO A 441 -19.02 13.08 35.60
N GLU A 442 -20.28 13.35 35.88
CA GLU A 442 -21.36 13.41 34.88
C GLU A 442 -21.21 14.57 33.90
N ARG A 443 -20.34 15.53 34.20
CA ARG A 443 -19.99 16.64 33.31
C ARG A 443 -18.90 16.28 32.31
N LEU A 444 -18.15 15.21 32.54
CA LEU A 444 -17.15 14.70 31.60
C LEU A 444 -17.79 13.62 30.69
N GLU A 445 -17.72 13.83 29.39
CA GLU A 445 -18.12 12.89 28.36
C GLU A 445 -16.87 12.48 27.58
N LEU A 446 -16.64 11.18 27.40
CA LEU A 446 -15.52 10.63 26.61
C LEU A 446 -16.07 10.17 25.27
N GLU A 447 -15.57 10.73 24.19
CA GLU A 447 -15.94 10.39 22.82
C GLU A 447 -14.98 9.33 22.28
N ILE A 448 -15.53 8.18 21.89
CA ILE A 448 -14.77 6.99 21.54
C ILE A 448 -15.26 6.50 20.19
N THR A 449 -14.35 6.37 19.22
CA THR A 449 -14.69 5.93 17.87
C THR A 449 -14.99 4.43 17.82
N GLU A 450 -15.74 3.99 16.81
CA GLU A 450 -16.12 2.59 16.57
C GLU A 450 -14.89 1.65 16.48
N SER A 451 -13.75 2.18 16.08
CA SER A 451 -12.51 1.40 15.90
C SER A 451 -11.96 0.72 17.16
N VAL A 452 -12.34 1.19 18.35
CA VAL A 452 -11.98 0.58 19.65
C VAL A 452 -12.50 -0.86 19.76
N PHE A 453 -13.65 -1.17 19.13
CA PHE A 453 -14.24 -2.51 19.15
C PHE A 453 -13.59 -3.50 18.19
N LEU A 454 -12.73 -3.03 17.31
CA LEU A 454 -11.97 -3.92 16.41
C LEU A 454 -10.91 -4.74 17.16
N GLN A 455 -10.57 -4.36 18.39
CA GLN A 455 -9.75 -5.13 19.30
C GLN A 455 -10.66 -6.02 20.15
N GLU A 456 -11.08 -7.19 19.62
CA GLU A 456 -11.88 -8.15 20.36
C GLU A 456 -11.13 -8.66 21.60
N GLY A 457 -11.66 -8.35 22.79
CA GLY A 457 -11.12 -8.88 24.05
C GLY A 457 -11.94 -8.45 25.26
N GLY A 458 -12.00 -9.31 26.27
CA GLY A 458 -12.67 -9.01 27.56
C GLY A 458 -12.15 -7.73 28.23
N ALA A 459 -10.89 -7.34 27.95
CA ALA A 459 -10.26 -6.13 28.47
C ALA A 459 -10.98 -4.83 28.07
N THR A 460 -11.51 -4.74 26.83
CA THR A 460 -12.28 -3.58 26.35
C THR A 460 -13.53 -3.35 27.20
N ASN A 461 -14.30 -4.43 27.49
CA ASN A 461 -15.50 -4.33 28.30
C ASN A 461 -15.20 -3.97 29.76
N GLU A 462 -14.09 -4.45 30.32
CA GLU A 462 -13.67 -4.09 31.69
C GLU A 462 -13.29 -2.62 31.79
N ARG A 463 -12.63 -2.05 30.77
CA ARG A 463 -12.32 -0.62 30.72
C ARG A 463 -13.60 0.24 30.64
N PHE A 464 -14.59 -0.14 29.80
CA PHE A 464 -15.88 0.53 29.77
C PHE A 464 -16.59 0.51 31.13
N LYS A 465 -16.62 -0.64 31.81
CA LYS A 465 -17.19 -0.75 33.15
C LYS A 465 -16.44 0.12 34.16
N ALA A 466 -15.12 0.13 34.12
CA ALA A 466 -14.31 0.96 35.01
C ALA A 466 -14.61 2.47 34.81
N LEU A 467 -14.67 2.93 33.56
CA LEU A 467 -15.00 4.33 33.24
C LEU A 467 -16.43 4.68 33.70
N LYS A 468 -17.42 3.84 33.42
CA LYS A 468 -18.79 4.07 33.93
C LYS A 468 -18.87 4.03 35.45
N GLY A 469 -18.04 3.22 36.09
CA GLY A 469 -17.93 3.19 37.56
C GLY A 469 -17.41 4.49 38.16
N LEU A 470 -16.70 5.32 37.39
CA LEU A 470 -16.30 6.68 37.78
C LEU A 470 -17.43 7.70 37.66
N GLY A 471 -18.55 7.38 36.98
CA GLY A 471 -19.68 8.25 36.74
C GLY A 471 -19.60 9.12 35.46
N VAL A 472 -18.56 8.91 34.62
CA VAL A 472 -18.41 9.67 33.37
C VAL A 472 -19.42 9.20 32.32
N ARG A 473 -19.76 10.09 31.37
CA ARG A 473 -20.56 9.76 30.20
C ARG A 473 -19.67 9.24 29.08
N LEU A 474 -20.25 8.36 28.25
CA LEU A 474 -19.57 7.79 27.09
C LEU A 474 -20.38 8.10 25.83
N ALA A 475 -19.73 8.62 24.80
CA ALA A 475 -20.33 8.85 23.50
C ALA A 475 -19.62 7.98 22.44
N LEU A 476 -20.41 7.39 21.56
CA LEU A 476 -19.89 6.64 20.41
C LEU A 476 -19.77 7.61 19.23
N ASP A 477 -18.54 7.80 18.77
CA ASP A 477 -18.21 8.73 17.71
C ASP A 477 -18.05 8.03 16.34
N ASP A 478 -18.19 8.78 15.23
CA ASP A 478 -18.09 8.35 13.84
C ASP A 478 -18.99 7.15 13.49
N PHE A 479 -20.16 7.02 14.12
CA PHE A 479 -21.02 5.85 13.95
C PHE A 479 -21.51 5.67 12.52
N GLY A 480 -21.29 4.47 11.96
CA GLY A 480 -21.73 4.07 10.63
C GLY A 480 -20.68 4.26 9.52
N THR A 481 -19.52 4.82 9.81
CA THR A 481 -18.42 4.97 8.84
C THR A 481 -17.51 3.73 8.81
N GLY A 482 -17.63 2.82 9.81
CA GLY A 482 -16.82 1.62 10.00
C GLY A 482 -17.59 0.31 9.81
N TYR A 483 -17.04 -0.76 10.36
CA TYR A 483 -17.65 -2.10 10.37
C TYR A 483 -18.66 -2.20 11.54
N SER A 484 -19.87 -1.75 11.33
CA SER A 484 -20.94 -1.76 12.34
C SER A 484 -21.40 -3.18 12.65
N SER A 485 -20.75 -3.83 13.60
CA SER A 485 -21.35 -4.97 14.29
C SER A 485 -22.28 -4.41 15.38
N LEU A 486 -23.58 -4.37 15.15
CA LEU A 486 -24.60 -3.97 16.15
C LEU A 486 -24.49 -4.74 17.47
N GLY A 487 -23.67 -5.80 17.50
CA GLY A 487 -23.48 -6.65 18.68
C GLY A 487 -22.85 -5.94 19.87
N TYR A 488 -21.93 -5.00 19.65
CA TYR A 488 -21.27 -4.29 20.77
C TYR A 488 -22.15 -3.19 21.39
N LEU A 489 -23.06 -2.59 20.63
CA LEU A 489 -24.00 -1.61 21.18
C LEU A 489 -24.92 -2.21 22.27
N LYS A 490 -25.14 -3.53 22.21
CA LYS A 490 -25.92 -4.24 23.24
C LYS A 490 -25.16 -4.37 24.56
N THR A 491 -23.83 -4.35 24.53
CA THR A 491 -22.98 -4.65 25.69
C THR A 491 -22.21 -3.44 26.20
N ALA A 492 -21.91 -2.47 25.35
CA ALA A 492 -21.19 -1.26 25.72
C ALA A 492 -22.15 -0.19 26.27
N PRO A 493 -21.83 0.43 27.42
CA PRO A 493 -22.74 1.32 28.14
C PRO A 493 -22.62 2.78 27.66
N PHE A 494 -22.92 3.02 26.38
CA PHE A 494 -22.92 4.37 25.83
C PHE A 494 -24.18 5.15 26.23
N ASP A 495 -24.00 6.46 26.42
CA ASP A 495 -25.06 7.43 26.70
C ASP A 495 -25.50 8.19 25.45
N LYS A 496 -24.66 8.20 24.41
CA LYS A 496 -24.85 9.02 23.21
C LYS A 496 -24.28 8.36 21.97
N ILE A 497 -24.91 8.62 20.82
CA ILE A 497 -24.38 8.30 19.47
C ILE A 497 -24.19 9.61 18.71
N LYS A 498 -22.99 9.85 18.17
CA LYS A 498 -22.67 10.95 17.27
C LYS A 498 -22.82 10.50 15.82
N ILE A 499 -23.56 11.24 15.04
CA ILE A 499 -23.84 10.99 13.62
C ILE A 499 -22.80 11.77 12.82
N ASP A 500 -21.91 11.04 12.15
CA ASP A 500 -20.79 11.63 11.41
C ASP A 500 -21.26 12.63 10.34
N GLN A 501 -20.47 13.69 10.16
CA GLN A 501 -20.73 14.76 9.20
C GLN A 501 -20.90 14.28 7.74
N SER A 502 -20.32 13.13 7.33
CA SER A 502 -20.46 12.61 5.97
C SER A 502 -21.91 12.21 5.64
N PHE A 503 -22.64 11.73 6.65
CA PHE A 503 -24.08 11.47 6.49
C PHE A 503 -24.88 12.75 6.44
N VAL A 504 -24.54 13.73 7.28
CA VAL A 504 -25.25 15.03 7.35
C VAL A 504 -25.07 15.82 6.06
N ARG A 505 -23.85 15.90 5.52
CA ARG A 505 -23.53 16.65 4.29
C ARG A 505 -24.35 16.21 3.07
N GLY A 506 -24.59 14.94 2.88
CA GLY A 506 -25.38 14.46 1.73
C GLY A 506 -26.86 14.21 2.03
N ALA A 507 -27.36 14.55 3.22
CA ALA A 507 -28.70 14.16 3.65
C ALA A 507 -29.84 14.93 2.94
N THR A 508 -29.57 16.16 2.49
CA THR A 508 -30.55 17.03 1.81
C THR A 508 -30.57 16.82 0.30
N GLU A 509 -29.69 15.98 -0.26
CA GLU A 509 -29.64 15.69 -1.69
C GLU A 509 -30.82 14.82 -2.15
N ALA A 510 -31.39 15.15 -3.31
CA ALA A 510 -32.48 14.37 -3.89
C ALA A 510 -31.99 12.96 -4.26
N GLY A 511 -32.67 11.94 -3.71
CA GLY A 511 -32.28 10.53 -3.93
C GLY A 511 -31.17 9.99 -3.03
N SER A 512 -30.65 10.79 -2.11
CA SER A 512 -29.64 10.35 -1.14
C SER A 512 -30.22 9.33 -0.15
N ARG A 513 -29.43 8.28 0.15
CA ARG A 513 -29.74 7.29 1.17
C ARG A 513 -29.41 7.77 2.58
N ASN A 514 -28.64 8.87 2.73
CA ASN A 514 -28.16 9.36 4.01
C ASN A 514 -29.32 9.70 4.96
N ARG A 515 -30.40 10.30 4.44
CA ARG A 515 -31.61 10.55 5.22
C ARG A 515 -32.18 9.29 5.88
N ALA A 516 -32.21 8.17 5.15
CA ALA A 516 -32.71 6.90 5.68
C ALA A 516 -31.76 6.30 6.70
N ILE A 517 -30.44 6.46 6.50
CA ILE A 517 -29.40 6.01 7.44
C ILE A 517 -29.52 6.80 8.75
N ILE A 518 -29.61 8.13 8.70
CA ILE A 518 -29.77 8.97 9.89
C ILE A 518 -31.03 8.58 10.65
N ALA A 519 -32.18 8.40 9.95
CA ALA A 519 -33.43 7.97 10.58
C ALA A 519 -33.28 6.60 11.30
N ALA A 520 -32.55 5.66 10.70
CA ALA A 520 -32.27 4.35 11.32
C ALA A 520 -31.38 4.47 12.58
N ILE A 521 -30.36 5.34 12.53
CA ILE A 521 -29.48 5.61 13.68
C ILE A 521 -30.28 6.22 14.83
N VAL A 522 -31.11 7.23 14.55
CA VAL A 522 -31.95 7.89 15.55
C VAL A 522 -32.95 6.90 16.20
N ALA A 523 -33.60 6.06 15.38
CA ALA A 523 -34.49 5.02 15.90
C ALA A 523 -33.77 4.00 16.79
N LEU A 524 -32.55 3.60 16.41
CA LEU A 524 -31.70 2.72 17.20
C LEU A 524 -31.31 3.36 18.53
N ALA A 525 -30.85 4.61 18.52
CA ALA A 525 -30.47 5.36 19.72
C ALA A 525 -31.66 5.49 20.68
N GLN A 526 -32.84 5.84 20.16
CA GLN A 526 -34.06 5.92 20.95
C GLN A 526 -34.44 4.57 21.61
N ALA A 527 -34.32 3.46 20.87
CA ALA A 527 -34.59 2.13 21.41
C ALA A 527 -33.60 1.69 22.51
N LEU A 528 -32.40 2.28 22.52
CA LEU A 528 -31.34 2.03 23.50
C LEU A 528 -31.26 3.14 24.57
N GLU A 529 -32.21 4.08 24.60
CA GLU A 529 -32.27 5.22 25.54
C GLU A 529 -31.00 6.12 25.50
N MET A 530 -30.42 6.27 24.29
CA MET A 530 -29.25 7.10 24.04
C MET A 530 -29.63 8.44 23.41
N ASP A 531 -28.87 9.49 23.73
CA ASP A 531 -28.93 10.77 23.02
C ASP A 531 -28.33 10.63 21.61
N THR A 532 -28.72 11.51 20.68
CA THR A 532 -28.10 11.62 19.37
C THR A 532 -27.53 13.01 19.15
N THR A 533 -26.33 13.12 18.58
CA THR A 533 -25.71 14.38 18.13
C THR A 533 -25.47 14.32 16.63
N ALA A 534 -26.01 15.26 15.85
CA ALA A 534 -25.64 15.43 14.44
C ALA A 534 -24.48 16.40 14.34
N GLU A 535 -23.40 15.96 13.67
CA GLU A 535 -22.19 16.74 13.49
C GLU A 535 -22.11 17.44 12.15
N GLY A 536 -21.33 18.54 12.10
CA GLY A 536 -21.07 19.25 10.86
C GLY A 536 -22.31 19.85 10.20
N VAL A 537 -23.28 20.26 10.97
CA VAL A 537 -24.47 21.00 10.46
C VAL A 537 -24.05 22.42 10.15
N GLU A 538 -24.18 22.82 8.87
CA GLU A 538 -23.69 24.11 8.36
C GLU A 538 -24.81 24.98 7.76
N SER A 539 -25.96 24.40 7.44
CA SER A 539 -27.06 25.09 6.75
C SER A 539 -28.43 24.83 7.37
N PHE A 540 -29.37 25.72 7.10
CA PHE A 540 -30.75 25.62 7.64
C PHE A 540 -31.49 24.39 7.13
N ASP A 541 -31.32 23.99 5.86
CA ASP A 541 -31.96 22.80 5.31
C ASP A 541 -31.48 21.50 5.98
N GLN A 542 -30.19 21.43 6.34
CA GLN A 542 -29.64 20.33 7.15
C GLN A 542 -30.24 20.38 8.57
N PHE A 543 -30.24 21.53 9.21
CA PHE A 543 -30.76 21.70 10.56
C PHE A 543 -32.25 21.30 10.66
N ASP A 544 -33.10 21.78 9.75
CA ASP A 544 -34.51 21.45 9.69
C ASP A 544 -34.73 19.94 9.47
N LEU A 545 -33.87 19.32 8.64
CA LEU A 545 -33.92 17.88 8.43
C LEU A 545 -33.55 17.11 9.70
N MET A 546 -32.47 17.48 10.42
CA MET A 546 -32.09 16.84 11.68
C MET A 546 -33.17 16.97 12.73
N LYS A 547 -33.77 18.16 12.88
CA LYS A 547 -34.89 18.42 13.76
C LYS A 547 -36.12 17.58 13.37
N GLY A 548 -36.42 17.48 12.07
CA GLY A 548 -37.53 16.67 11.55
C GLY A 548 -37.33 15.16 11.72
N LEU A 549 -36.11 14.69 11.88
CA LEU A 549 -35.73 13.29 12.19
C LEU A 549 -35.63 13.03 13.69
N ASN A 550 -35.96 14.01 14.57
CA ASN A 550 -35.85 13.93 16.02
C ASN A 550 -34.43 13.67 16.55
N VAL A 551 -33.41 14.21 15.91
CA VAL A 551 -32.06 14.28 16.47
C VAL A 551 -32.11 15.18 17.72
N THR A 552 -31.52 14.72 18.84
CA THR A 552 -31.62 15.44 20.12
C THR A 552 -30.69 16.64 20.21
N LEU A 553 -29.45 16.50 19.73
CA LEU A 553 -28.40 17.52 19.80
C LEU A 553 -27.82 17.79 18.42
N VAL A 554 -27.36 19.01 18.22
CA VAL A 554 -26.75 19.46 16.97
C VAL A 554 -25.46 20.20 17.27
N GLN A 555 -24.42 19.91 16.48
CA GLN A 555 -23.13 20.57 16.49
C GLN A 555 -22.72 20.93 15.08
N GLY A 556 -22.18 22.13 14.89
CA GLY A 556 -21.72 22.57 13.58
C GLY A 556 -21.59 24.09 13.46
N TYR A 557 -21.10 24.50 12.30
CA TYR A 557 -20.86 25.93 12.00
C TYR A 557 -22.14 26.74 11.89
N ILE A 558 -23.29 26.07 11.82
CA ILE A 558 -24.59 26.77 11.92
C ILE A 558 -24.76 27.50 13.25
N TYR A 559 -24.07 27.08 14.31
CA TYR A 559 -24.10 27.73 15.63
C TYR A 559 -22.78 28.48 15.90
N SER A 560 -21.64 27.84 15.78
CA SER A 560 -20.32 28.45 16.03
C SER A 560 -19.20 27.62 15.50
N HIS A 561 -18.13 28.25 15.04
CA HIS A 561 -16.81 27.62 14.95
C HIS A 561 -16.27 27.33 16.36
N PRO A 562 -15.32 26.36 16.51
CA PRO A 562 -14.59 26.21 17.77
C PRO A 562 -13.85 27.49 18.15
N ILE A 563 -14.02 27.97 19.40
CA ILE A 563 -13.43 29.21 19.90
C ILE A 563 -12.54 28.94 21.12
N PRO A 564 -11.51 29.77 21.37
CA PRO A 564 -10.66 29.67 22.54
C PRO A 564 -11.43 29.80 23.87
N ASN A 565 -10.86 29.25 24.96
CA ASN A 565 -11.48 29.21 26.28
C ASN A 565 -11.92 30.58 26.78
N ASP A 566 -11.08 31.61 26.65
CA ASP A 566 -11.36 32.96 27.12
C ASP A 566 -12.60 33.60 26.43
N GLN A 567 -12.69 33.42 25.12
CA GLN A 567 -13.86 33.89 24.36
C GLN A 567 -15.13 33.11 24.72
N PHE A 568 -15.00 31.81 24.98
CA PHE A 568 -16.15 30.98 25.37
C PHE A 568 -16.65 31.39 26.77
N VAL A 569 -15.76 31.59 27.75
CA VAL A 569 -16.07 32.05 29.10
C VAL A 569 -16.69 33.43 29.06
N GLN A 570 -16.23 34.35 28.22
CA GLN A 570 -16.85 35.65 28.05
C GLN A 570 -18.32 35.53 27.65
N LYS A 571 -18.66 34.72 26.64
CA LYS A 571 -20.04 34.48 26.20
C LYS A 571 -20.89 33.85 27.29
N LEU A 572 -20.35 32.90 28.06
CA LEU A 572 -21.08 32.33 29.20
C LEU A 572 -21.43 33.36 30.28
N ASN A 573 -20.52 34.27 30.56
CA ASN A 573 -20.73 35.34 31.54
C ASN A 573 -21.74 36.41 31.05
N GLU A 574 -21.88 36.61 29.75
CA GLU A 574 -22.88 37.45 29.13
C GLU A 574 -24.27 36.80 29.15
N GLY A 575 -24.38 35.52 29.54
CA GLY A 575 -25.64 34.79 29.68
C GLY A 575 -26.11 34.15 28.36
N ASP A 576 -25.23 33.99 27.38
CA ASP A 576 -25.51 33.41 26.06
C ASP A 576 -25.61 31.88 26.09
N TRP A 577 -26.64 31.38 26.79
CA TRP A 577 -26.96 29.96 26.88
C TRP A 577 -27.85 29.47 25.72
N ILE A 578 -28.39 30.38 24.94
CA ILE A 578 -29.20 30.11 23.74
C ILE A 578 -28.46 30.70 22.56
N ILE A 579 -28.07 29.85 21.62
CA ILE A 579 -27.38 30.27 20.39
C ILE A 579 -28.35 30.09 19.23
N GLU A 580 -28.78 31.20 18.62
CA GLU A 580 -29.60 31.12 17.43
C GLU A 580 -28.80 30.61 16.23
N PRO A 581 -29.36 29.66 15.46
CA PRO A 581 -28.67 29.12 14.28
C PRO A 581 -28.46 30.25 13.25
N SER A 582 -27.25 30.27 12.67
CA SER A 582 -26.82 31.27 11.69
C SER A 582 -26.06 30.58 10.56
N GLY A 583 -26.58 30.61 9.35
CA GLY A 583 -25.95 29.93 8.22
C GLY A 583 -26.66 30.17 6.90
N PRO A 584 -26.20 29.56 5.81
CA PRO A 584 -26.87 29.61 4.52
C PRO A 584 -28.18 28.80 4.55
N ALA A 585 -29.18 29.24 3.77
CA ALA A 585 -30.49 28.57 3.69
C ALA A 585 -30.36 27.12 3.16
N PHE A 586 -29.43 26.90 2.24
CA PHE A 586 -29.16 25.59 1.60
C PHE A 586 -27.68 25.29 1.60
N GLN A 587 -27.34 24.02 1.77
CA GLN A 587 -25.99 23.58 1.57
C GLN A 587 -25.60 23.86 0.10
N ARG A 588 -24.60 24.69 -0.09
CA ARG A 588 -23.95 24.78 -1.39
C ARG A 588 -23.12 23.51 -1.55
N HIS A 589 -23.45 22.69 -2.58
CA HIS A 589 -22.55 21.64 -2.96
C HIS A 589 -21.14 22.23 -3.07
N ASP A 590 -20.24 21.76 -2.25
CA ASP A 590 -18.82 22.03 -2.42
C ASP A 590 -18.44 21.44 -3.78
N ARG A 591 -18.59 22.26 -4.81
CA ARG A 591 -17.69 22.16 -5.94
C ARG A 591 -16.34 22.40 -5.30
N GLN A 592 -15.49 21.36 -5.24
CA GLN A 592 -14.13 21.55 -4.78
C GLN A 592 -13.57 22.74 -5.55
N ALA A 593 -13.62 23.91 -4.93
CA ALA A 593 -13.10 25.14 -5.49
C ALA A 593 -11.58 24.99 -5.43
N MET A 594 -11.03 24.36 -6.46
CA MET A 594 -9.60 24.18 -6.61
C MET A 594 -9.04 25.52 -7.10
N PHE A 595 -8.44 26.29 -6.18
CA PHE A 595 -7.67 27.49 -6.54
C PHE A 595 -6.23 27.08 -6.89
N ARG A 596 -6.08 26.20 -7.89
CA ARG A 596 -4.74 25.74 -8.35
C ARG A 596 -4.30 26.54 -9.55
N ARG A 597 -3.07 27.10 -9.51
CA ARG A 597 -2.45 27.67 -10.70
C ARG A 597 -2.02 26.54 -11.62
N ILE A 598 -2.42 26.63 -12.87
CA ILE A 598 -2.13 25.68 -13.94
C ILE A 598 -1.76 26.45 -15.22
N GLY A 599 -1.29 25.73 -16.26
CA GLY A 599 -1.01 26.28 -17.57
C GLY A 599 -2.15 26.02 -18.56
N ALA A 600 -2.42 26.99 -19.41
CA ALA A 600 -3.21 26.81 -20.63
C ALA A 600 -2.32 27.17 -21.83
N ILE A 601 -2.16 26.26 -22.78
CA ILE A 601 -1.27 26.42 -23.94
C ILE A 601 -2.12 26.55 -25.19
N HIS A 602 -1.86 27.61 -25.97
CA HIS A 602 -2.50 27.86 -27.28
C HIS A 602 -1.52 28.54 -28.21
N ASP A 603 -1.38 28.04 -29.43
CA ASP A 603 -0.49 28.59 -30.49
C ASP A 603 0.93 28.93 -29.96
N ASN A 604 1.59 27.97 -29.30
CA ASN A 604 2.92 28.11 -28.71
C ASN A 604 3.04 29.17 -27.60
N HIS A 605 1.95 29.66 -27.05
CA HIS A 605 1.94 30.54 -25.88
C HIS A 605 1.42 29.81 -24.66
N TYR A 606 2.14 29.94 -23.54
CA TYR A 606 1.77 29.46 -22.24
C TYR A 606 1.09 30.58 -21.44
N TYR A 607 -0.12 30.33 -20.98
CA TYR A 607 -0.91 31.27 -20.20
C TYR A 607 -1.09 30.73 -18.79
N PRO A 608 -0.58 31.40 -17.73
CA PRO A 608 -0.85 31.00 -16.36
C PRO A 608 -2.31 31.32 -16.02
N VAL A 609 -3.08 30.31 -15.66
CA VAL A 609 -4.53 30.43 -15.33
C VAL A 609 -4.82 29.76 -13.98
N VAL A 610 -5.98 30.04 -13.40
CA VAL A 610 -6.46 29.37 -12.18
C VAL A 610 -7.51 28.35 -12.56
N LEU A 611 -7.28 27.12 -12.14
CA LEU A 611 -8.28 26.06 -12.17
C LEU A 611 -9.28 26.28 -11.03
N ARG A 612 -10.55 26.48 -11.38
CA ARG A 612 -11.66 26.71 -10.44
C ARG A 612 -12.43 25.44 -10.14
N ASN A 613 -12.51 24.54 -11.10
CA ASN A 613 -13.22 23.29 -10.99
C ASN A 613 -12.65 22.28 -11.98
N LEU A 614 -12.65 21.00 -11.59
CA LEU A 614 -12.21 19.89 -12.41
C LEU A 614 -13.26 18.76 -12.32
N SER A 615 -13.59 18.17 -13.45
CA SER A 615 -14.45 17.00 -13.56
C SER A 615 -13.85 16.00 -14.54
N VAL A 616 -14.39 14.80 -14.58
CA VAL A 616 -13.94 13.75 -15.50
C VAL A 616 -13.92 14.23 -16.96
N SER A 617 -14.90 15.03 -17.37
CA SER A 617 -15.10 15.45 -18.76
C SER A 617 -14.68 16.90 -19.05
N GLY A 618 -14.27 17.70 -18.06
CA GLY A 618 -13.96 19.10 -18.30
C GLY A 618 -13.48 19.88 -17.09
N ALA A 619 -13.16 21.16 -17.33
CA ALA A 619 -12.66 22.06 -16.30
C ALA A 619 -13.27 23.46 -16.42
N LEU A 620 -13.22 24.23 -15.32
CA LEU A 620 -13.45 25.67 -15.32
C LEU A 620 -12.16 26.37 -14.99
N ILE A 621 -11.65 27.18 -15.91
CA ILE A 621 -10.46 28.00 -15.71
C ILE A 621 -10.81 29.49 -15.66
N GLU A 622 -9.96 30.27 -15.01
CA GLU A 622 -10.09 31.73 -14.91
C GLU A 622 -8.74 32.43 -15.14
N GLY A 623 -8.75 33.56 -15.84
CA GLY A 623 -7.58 34.39 -16.07
C GLY A 623 -7.46 34.95 -17.48
N LEU A 624 -8.12 34.38 -18.45
CA LEU A 624 -8.11 34.84 -19.85
C LEU A 624 -9.34 35.69 -20.16
N VAL A 625 -9.22 36.63 -21.09
CA VAL A 625 -10.28 37.54 -21.53
C VAL A 625 -10.54 37.32 -23.02
N ASP A 626 -11.79 37.43 -23.45
CA ASP A 626 -12.26 37.36 -24.83
C ASP A 626 -11.88 36.09 -25.60
N VAL A 627 -11.84 34.97 -24.89
CA VAL A 627 -11.59 33.65 -25.51
C VAL A 627 -12.86 33.21 -26.26
N PRO A 628 -12.78 32.92 -27.57
CA PRO A 628 -13.96 32.44 -28.30
C PRO A 628 -14.34 31.01 -27.93
N VAL A 629 -15.63 30.71 -28.00
CA VAL A 629 -16.13 29.34 -27.92
C VAL A 629 -15.59 28.54 -29.11
N GLY A 630 -15.11 27.33 -28.85
CA GLY A 630 -14.46 26.46 -29.84
C GLY A 630 -12.93 26.57 -29.86
N ALA A 631 -12.31 27.53 -29.17
CA ALA A 631 -10.86 27.60 -29.04
C ALA A 631 -10.32 26.32 -28.37
N GLU A 632 -9.20 25.83 -28.84
CA GLU A 632 -8.54 24.64 -28.30
C GLU A 632 -7.34 25.03 -27.44
N PHE A 633 -7.21 24.36 -26.31
CA PHE A 633 -6.08 24.50 -25.38
C PHE A 633 -5.50 23.15 -25.04
N VAL A 634 -4.21 23.12 -24.77
CA VAL A 634 -3.61 22.05 -24.00
C VAL A 634 -3.49 22.55 -22.55
N ILE A 635 -4.17 21.89 -21.65
CA ILE A 635 -4.18 22.23 -20.22
C ILE A 635 -3.06 21.44 -19.54
N ASP A 636 -2.10 22.17 -18.97
CA ASP A 636 -1.01 21.62 -18.18
C ASP A 636 -1.44 21.54 -16.72
N LEU A 637 -1.79 20.32 -16.29
CA LEU A 637 -2.15 20.01 -14.90
C LEU A 637 -0.92 19.78 -14.00
N GLY A 638 0.29 19.89 -14.57
CA GLY A 638 1.57 19.66 -13.88
C GLY A 638 2.06 18.22 -13.98
N GLU A 639 3.35 18.01 -13.68
CA GLU A 639 4.01 16.70 -13.70
C GLU A 639 3.84 15.92 -15.01
N GLY A 640 3.86 16.63 -16.16
CA GLY A 640 3.67 16.04 -17.48
C GLY A 640 2.23 15.66 -17.81
N GLN A 641 1.27 16.03 -17.00
CA GLN A 641 -0.15 15.78 -17.25
C GLN A 641 -0.73 16.86 -18.16
N LEU A 642 -0.82 16.54 -19.44
CA LEU A 642 -1.35 17.43 -20.47
C LEU A 642 -2.71 16.94 -20.96
N ALA A 643 -3.73 17.80 -20.94
CA ALA A 643 -5.08 17.48 -21.40
C ALA A 643 -5.50 18.42 -22.53
N VAL A 644 -5.82 17.88 -23.70
CA VAL A 644 -6.42 18.65 -24.79
C VAL A 644 -7.86 18.99 -24.43
N ALA A 645 -8.22 20.27 -24.53
CA ALA A 645 -9.52 20.77 -24.14
C ALA A 645 -10.04 21.82 -25.13
N ARG A 646 -11.36 21.85 -25.30
CA ARG A 646 -12.05 22.83 -26.14
C ARG A 646 -12.97 23.72 -25.31
N VAL A 647 -12.95 25.03 -25.54
CA VAL A 647 -13.85 25.97 -24.86
C VAL A 647 -15.29 25.75 -25.31
N ARG A 648 -16.15 25.35 -24.37
CA ARG A 648 -17.59 25.20 -24.57
C ARG A 648 -18.39 26.39 -24.10
N ARG A 649 -17.84 27.14 -23.15
CA ARG A 649 -18.49 28.33 -22.58
C ARG A 649 -17.40 29.34 -22.19
N SER A 650 -17.60 30.58 -22.59
CA SER A 650 -16.74 31.70 -22.19
C SER A 650 -17.61 32.84 -21.62
N ARG A 651 -17.27 33.31 -20.43
CA ARG A 651 -17.95 34.43 -19.77
C ARG A 651 -16.91 35.29 -19.06
N LYS A 652 -16.75 36.53 -19.53
CA LYS A 652 -15.78 37.47 -18.96
C LYS A 652 -14.37 36.83 -18.84
N ARG A 653 -13.97 36.45 -17.61
CA ARG A 653 -12.66 35.90 -17.28
C ARG A 653 -12.68 34.38 -17.07
N GLN A 654 -13.82 33.73 -17.23
CA GLN A 654 -14.00 32.30 -16.96
C GLN A 654 -14.33 31.53 -18.24
N GLN A 655 -13.60 30.43 -18.46
CA GLN A 655 -13.78 29.52 -19.57
C GLN A 655 -14.15 28.14 -19.06
N GLY A 656 -15.29 27.61 -19.50
CA GLY A 656 -15.68 26.22 -19.30
C GLY A 656 -15.12 25.38 -20.44
N LEU A 657 -14.29 24.41 -20.08
CA LEU A 657 -13.55 23.53 -20.98
C LEU A 657 -14.19 22.15 -20.99
N GLU A 658 -14.18 21.51 -22.14
CA GLU A 658 -14.45 20.08 -22.30
C GLU A 658 -13.18 19.38 -22.76
N PHE A 659 -12.79 18.31 -22.07
CA PHE A 659 -11.62 17.53 -22.44
C PHE A 659 -11.91 16.59 -23.60
N GLU A 660 -10.94 16.42 -24.49
CA GLU A 660 -11.01 15.45 -25.59
C GLU A 660 -10.96 14.01 -25.06
N GLN A 661 -10.13 13.77 -24.06
CA GLN A 661 -10.07 12.51 -23.34
C GLN A 661 -10.47 12.70 -21.88
N ALA A 662 -11.36 11.84 -21.40
CA ALA A 662 -11.80 11.86 -20.02
C ALA A 662 -10.63 11.60 -19.05
N LEU A 663 -10.59 12.37 -17.97
CA LEU A 663 -9.66 12.13 -16.86
C LEU A 663 -10.05 10.87 -16.10
N VAL A 664 -9.10 10.31 -15.38
CA VAL A 664 -9.27 9.11 -14.55
C VAL A 664 -8.99 9.43 -13.08
N PRO A 665 -9.54 8.65 -12.12
CA PRO A 665 -9.24 8.81 -10.71
C PRO A 665 -7.75 8.67 -10.41
N ASP A 666 -7.22 9.54 -9.55
CA ASP A 666 -5.83 9.50 -9.08
C ASP A 666 -5.63 8.61 -7.84
N GLY A 667 -6.73 8.05 -7.33
CA GLY A 667 -6.77 7.26 -6.10
C GLY A 667 -6.91 8.09 -4.82
N ASN A 668 -6.96 9.43 -4.91
CA ASN A 668 -7.11 10.35 -3.77
C ASN A 668 -8.44 11.12 -3.75
N GLY A 669 -9.40 10.69 -4.56
CA GLY A 669 -10.60 11.48 -4.81
C GLY A 669 -10.38 12.64 -5.79
N GLY A 670 -9.16 12.80 -6.34
CA GLY A 670 -8.80 13.68 -7.43
C GLY A 670 -8.85 12.98 -8.79
N LEU A 671 -8.48 13.75 -9.83
CA LEU A 671 -8.46 13.30 -11.22
C LEU A 671 -7.09 13.57 -11.86
N CYS A 672 -6.66 12.67 -12.73
CA CYS A 672 -5.42 12.78 -13.48
C CYS A 672 -5.60 12.37 -14.94
N THR A 673 -4.64 12.72 -15.80
CA THR A 673 -4.62 12.25 -17.19
C THR A 673 -4.24 10.78 -17.28
N ARG A 674 -4.72 10.05 -18.31
CA ARG A 674 -4.36 8.65 -18.55
C ARG A 674 -2.87 8.49 -18.82
N HIS A 675 -2.31 9.38 -19.62
CA HIS A 675 -0.91 9.37 -20.03
C HIS A 675 -0.22 10.64 -19.54
N ARG A 676 1.10 10.56 -19.38
CA ARG A 676 1.97 11.71 -19.08
C ARG A 676 2.92 11.95 -20.26
N ALA A 677 3.22 13.21 -20.56
CA ALA A 677 4.31 13.55 -21.45
C ALA A 677 5.65 13.30 -20.73
N SER A 678 6.58 12.62 -21.40
CA SER A 678 7.89 12.35 -20.82
C SER A 678 8.67 13.66 -20.60
N PRO A 679 9.62 13.71 -19.64
CA PRO A 679 10.48 14.88 -19.44
C PRO A 679 11.19 15.33 -20.73
N TYR A 680 11.56 14.39 -21.59
CA TYR A 680 12.16 14.67 -22.90
C TYR A 680 11.17 15.30 -23.87
N GLN A 681 9.91 14.86 -23.89
CA GLN A 681 8.86 15.47 -24.71
C GLN A 681 8.52 16.87 -24.22
N LEU A 682 8.45 17.10 -22.90
CA LEU A 682 8.24 18.41 -22.30
C LEU A 682 9.40 19.37 -22.65
N ALA A 683 10.64 18.92 -22.48
CA ALA A 683 11.82 19.70 -22.82
C ALA A 683 11.87 20.04 -24.33
N ALA A 684 11.57 19.08 -25.19
CA ALA A 684 11.51 19.30 -26.65
C ALA A 684 10.40 20.28 -27.05
N ALA A 685 9.29 20.32 -26.28
CA ALA A 685 8.21 21.28 -26.46
C ALA A 685 8.48 22.63 -25.77
N GLY A 686 9.61 22.80 -25.06
CA GLY A 686 9.91 24.01 -24.29
C GLY A 686 9.03 24.22 -23.08
N LEU A 687 8.40 23.15 -22.59
CA LEU A 687 7.53 23.19 -21.42
C LEU A 687 8.34 22.97 -20.13
N PRO A 688 7.97 23.65 -19.03
CA PRO A 688 8.66 23.44 -17.75
C PRO A 688 8.45 22.00 -17.28
N GLN A 689 9.53 21.35 -16.85
CA GLN A 689 9.50 19.98 -16.30
C GLN A 689 8.77 19.91 -14.95
N SER A 690 8.65 21.04 -14.25
CA SER A 690 7.87 21.16 -13.01
C SER A 690 7.21 22.55 -12.98
N PRO A 691 5.94 22.67 -12.61
CA PRO A 691 5.27 23.96 -12.45
C PRO A 691 5.74 24.75 -11.23
N ARG A 692 6.64 24.19 -10.42
CA ARG A 692 7.14 24.78 -9.16
C ARG A 692 8.66 24.96 -9.20
N GLY A 693 9.15 25.76 -10.16
CA GLY A 693 10.49 26.33 -10.00
C GLY A 693 10.48 27.36 -8.88
N GLU A 694 11.40 27.29 -7.94
CA GLU A 694 11.66 28.32 -6.88
C GLU A 694 12.12 29.67 -7.46
N GLY A 695 12.18 29.85 -8.75
CA GLY A 695 12.41 31.11 -9.47
C GLY A 695 11.09 31.63 -10.00
N GLY A 696 10.71 32.84 -9.59
CA GLY A 696 9.45 33.51 -9.89
C GLY A 696 8.88 33.21 -11.28
N GLN A 697 7.73 32.54 -11.31
CA GLN A 697 7.02 32.26 -12.56
C GLN A 697 6.70 33.56 -13.30
N PRO A 698 6.81 33.58 -14.65
CA PRO A 698 6.41 34.73 -15.42
C PRO A 698 4.95 35.07 -15.14
N VAL A 699 4.71 36.34 -14.86
CA VAL A 699 3.38 36.86 -14.45
C VAL A 699 2.47 37.04 -15.69
N GLY A 700 2.91 36.69 -16.89
CA GLY A 700 2.16 36.88 -18.12
C GLY A 700 2.37 35.79 -19.17
N PRO A 701 1.69 35.87 -20.32
CA PRO A 701 1.86 34.95 -21.43
C PRO A 701 3.32 34.95 -21.92
N HIS A 702 3.86 33.77 -22.18
CA HIS A 702 5.21 33.64 -22.75
C HIS A 702 5.24 32.54 -23.81
N LEU A 703 6.19 32.70 -24.77
CA LEU A 703 6.40 31.74 -25.85
C LEU A 703 7.04 30.45 -25.32
N ILE A 704 6.54 29.32 -25.82
CA ILE A 704 7.09 27.99 -25.60
C ILE A 704 7.94 27.63 -26.82
N GLY A 705 9.19 27.20 -26.59
CA GLY A 705 10.11 26.78 -27.64
C GLY A 705 10.78 27.97 -28.36
N GLY A 706 12.10 28.03 -28.33
CA GLY A 706 12.89 28.94 -29.15
C GLY A 706 12.82 28.51 -30.62
N GLY A 707 11.85 29.01 -31.37
CA GLY A 707 11.82 28.85 -32.83
C GLY A 707 12.98 29.62 -33.47
N GLU A 708 13.77 28.96 -34.31
CA GLU A 708 14.85 29.56 -35.09
C GLU A 708 14.37 30.64 -36.10
N ASP A 709 13.07 30.81 -36.27
CA ASP A 709 12.48 31.86 -37.13
C ASP A 709 11.96 33.01 -36.27
N GLY A 710 12.79 34.05 -36.12
CA GLY A 710 12.62 35.24 -35.30
C GLY A 710 11.38 36.13 -35.55
N LYS A 711 10.19 35.58 -35.74
CA LYS A 711 8.92 36.27 -35.67
C LYS A 711 8.23 35.97 -34.36
N ALA A 712 8.38 36.89 -33.38
CA ALA A 712 7.59 36.89 -32.18
C ALA A 712 6.09 36.99 -32.55
N SER A 713 5.34 35.89 -32.53
CA SER A 713 3.89 35.93 -32.63
C SER A 713 3.33 36.60 -31.37
N MET A 714 2.37 37.50 -31.53
CA MET A 714 1.69 38.07 -30.36
C MET A 714 0.76 37.01 -29.70
N PRO A 715 0.62 37.00 -28.34
CA PRO A 715 -0.32 36.12 -27.68
C PRO A 715 -1.72 36.32 -28.24
N ALA A 716 -2.42 35.21 -28.54
CA ALA A 716 -3.77 35.25 -29.12
C ALA A 716 -4.82 35.81 -28.14
N PHE A 717 -4.56 35.69 -26.83
CA PHE A 717 -5.50 36.11 -25.79
C PHE A 717 -4.85 37.04 -24.77
N ALA A 718 -5.63 38.01 -24.28
CA ALA A 718 -5.20 38.88 -23.20
C ALA A 718 -5.43 38.26 -21.82
N MET A 719 -4.50 38.55 -20.90
CA MET A 719 -4.70 38.24 -19.46
C MET A 719 -5.57 39.33 -18.83
N ALA A 720 -6.36 38.96 -17.83
CA ALA A 720 -7.15 39.91 -17.05
C ALA A 720 -6.24 40.94 -16.35
N SER A 721 -6.54 42.26 -16.50
CA SER A 721 -5.68 43.36 -16.06
C SER A 721 -5.38 43.42 -14.55
N ASP A 722 -6.20 42.78 -13.72
CA ASP A 722 -6.02 42.70 -12.26
C ASP A 722 -5.24 41.45 -11.84
N TRP A 723 -4.65 40.73 -12.77
CA TRP A 723 -3.82 39.55 -12.54
C TRP A 723 -2.42 39.94 -12.01
N LYS A 724 -2.37 40.89 -11.08
CA LYS A 724 -1.22 41.03 -10.20
C LYS A 724 -1.33 39.88 -9.22
N GLY A 725 -0.31 39.02 -9.17
CA GLY A 725 -0.22 37.90 -8.24
C GLY A 725 -0.71 38.26 -6.84
N ALA A 726 -2.02 38.28 -6.68
CA ALA A 726 -2.64 38.47 -5.40
C ALA A 726 -2.10 37.34 -4.52
N ASN A 727 -1.42 37.71 -3.45
CA ASN A 727 -1.22 36.85 -2.30
C ASN A 727 -2.59 36.30 -1.91
N LEU A 728 -2.99 35.21 -2.55
CA LEU A 728 -4.05 34.36 -2.02
C LEU A 728 -3.41 33.72 -0.79
N ARG A 729 -3.56 34.36 0.37
CA ARG A 729 -3.53 33.66 1.62
C ARG A 729 -4.54 32.52 1.43
N VAL A 730 -4.01 31.32 1.38
CA VAL A 730 -4.78 30.12 1.62
C VAL A 730 -5.16 30.28 3.10
N ASP A 731 -6.39 30.72 3.34
CA ASP A 731 -6.99 30.55 4.66
C ASP A 731 -7.04 29.06 4.94
N PRO A 732 -6.61 28.65 6.14
CA PRO A 732 -6.41 27.27 6.54
C PRO A 732 -7.70 26.45 6.55
#